data_003df505067196341815e500522a5981
#
_entry.id   003df505067196341815e500522a5981
#
_cell.length_a   1.000
_cell.length_b   1.000
_cell.length_c   1.000
_cell.angle_alpha   90.00
_cell.angle_beta   90.00
_cell.angle_gamma   90.00
#
_symmetry.space_group_name_H-M   'P 1'
#
loop_
_entity.id
_entity.type
_entity.pdbx_description
1 polymer ?
#
loop_
_entity_poly.entity_id
_entity_poly.type
_entity_poly.pdbx_seq_one_letter_code
_entity_poly.pdbx_strand_id
1 'polypeptide(L)'
;MPPALVDIPVDGPAAEVYRTSPEEGWRVIRTKWRVTGVVPGLIEGGGRASGYFTSATGITIYRGDAWPEENLGDAFIADCGSNLVHRKKIRRSGVELIAERPADEQKVEFLTSTDLWFRPVQFANAPDGCLYLCDMYREVIEHPWSLPENIKKLLDLNSGNDRGRIYRIAPAGFKQPGRPQLAHATTAQLVATLESKNGWHRETAARLLWERQDQAAAPSLKKLLKESKSPLARLHALHALEGQGMLREAELLTALSDTDAAVREQAVRLAEKFITNGAFPPALWTKLRELAGDPDIAVRYQLAFTLGEVRGGERLTSLAAIARQDAGSAWMRAALLSSLAEGAGELFTVLSGDPVFRATEAGQEFLRQLAALVGAKNSATEVNVVLAYLGQLNEPALAFSMTSALGEGLQRARVSLAQSGGAVAGILERAVKAADDGALPEAARVPAVRLLAHQPYAEAGKRLIALLDQSQPQAVQLAALGTLAKFNDASVGADLLPQWNSLTPRLRAEAVPVLLARPERATELLRAIGAGTIRASVLDSTQVKLLTSYRDATVRELAAKVLAASPASARQPIIDGYAPALSLKGDVAHGKKIYEERCISCHRSSGEGFALGPDFVTVKTTGKEKLLTNLVDPNHEVRPEFVAYVVETKDDESYVGLVVNETSASVTVRQAYGKENVIPRANIAKMRSQGQSVMPEGLEQNLTPQDMADLLEFISTAQP
;
A
#
# COMPACT_ATOMS: atom_id res chain seq x y z
N MET A 1 15.90 7.43 6.43
CA MET A 1 14.65 6.91 7.00
C MET A 1 14.55 5.45 6.59
N PRO A 2 14.14 4.53 7.47
CA PRO A 2 13.76 3.20 7.02
C PRO A 2 12.61 3.33 6.00
N PRO A 3 12.47 2.39 5.05
CA PRO A 3 11.30 2.35 4.18
C PRO A 3 10.04 2.34 5.04
N ALA A 4 8.95 2.91 4.55
CA ALA A 4 7.69 2.96 5.28
C ALA A 4 7.37 1.58 5.87
N LEU A 5 7.37 1.49 7.20
CA LEU A 5 7.11 0.25 7.94
C LEU A 5 5.61 -0.05 8.02
N VAL A 6 4.79 0.91 7.61
CA VAL A 6 3.34 0.84 7.66
C VAL A 6 2.78 1.43 6.38
N ASP A 7 1.99 0.65 5.66
CA ASP A 7 1.18 1.15 4.57
C ASP A 7 0.00 1.93 5.15
N ILE A 8 -0.09 3.21 4.84
CA ILE A 8 -1.26 4.01 5.19
C ILE A 8 -2.32 3.73 4.12
N PRO A 9 -3.45 3.10 4.46
CA PRO A 9 -4.52 2.90 3.50
C PRO A 9 -5.05 4.26 3.05
N VAL A 10 -5.02 4.51 1.75
CA VAL A 10 -5.62 5.69 1.14
C VAL A 10 -6.92 5.22 0.49
N ASP A 11 -8.03 5.80 0.90
CA ASP A 11 -9.23 5.78 0.06
C ASP A 11 -8.80 6.37 -1.28
N GLY A 12 -8.90 5.60 -2.36
CA GLY A 12 -8.34 5.97 -3.65
C GLY A 12 -8.72 7.40 -4.11
N PRO A 13 -8.16 7.90 -5.21
CA PRO A 13 -8.27 9.31 -5.64
C PRO A 13 -9.70 9.75 -6.02
N ALA A 14 -10.71 9.01 -5.62
CA ALA A 14 -12.11 9.20 -5.99
C ALA A 14 -13.08 9.00 -4.82
N ALA A 15 -12.68 9.35 -3.59
CA ALA A 15 -13.61 9.34 -2.44
C ALA A 15 -14.87 10.15 -2.79
N GLU A 16 -16.03 9.50 -2.69
CA GLU A 16 -17.32 10.09 -3.14
C GLU A 16 -17.75 11.25 -2.27
N VAL A 17 -18.29 12.29 -2.91
CA VAL A 17 -18.98 13.41 -2.28
C VAL A 17 -20.34 13.64 -2.91
N TYR A 18 -21.27 14.18 -2.13
CA TYR A 18 -22.67 14.37 -2.52
C TYR A 18 -23.00 15.87 -2.62
N ARG A 19 -22.67 16.46 -3.77
CA ARG A 19 -22.93 17.87 -4.05
C ARG A 19 -24.38 18.13 -4.45
N THR A 20 -24.86 19.33 -4.19
CA THR A 20 -26.18 19.82 -4.67
C THR A 20 -26.05 20.89 -5.76
N SER A 21 -24.86 21.47 -5.94
CA SER A 21 -24.57 22.39 -7.04
C SER A 21 -24.51 21.67 -8.38
N PRO A 22 -24.89 22.31 -9.51
CA PRO A 22 -24.70 21.75 -10.84
C PRO A 22 -23.21 21.56 -11.18
N GLU A 23 -22.93 20.75 -12.20
CA GLU A 23 -21.56 20.63 -12.72
C GLU A 23 -21.18 21.88 -13.53
N GLU A 24 -19.96 22.34 -13.34
CA GLU A 24 -19.41 23.45 -14.12
C GLU A 24 -19.13 23.00 -15.55
N GLY A 25 -19.75 23.61 -16.54
CA GLY A 25 -19.66 23.20 -17.95
C GLY A 25 -18.22 23.14 -18.47
N TRP A 26 -17.37 24.08 -18.06
CA TRP A 26 -15.96 24.09 -18.45
C TRP A 26 -15.21 22.88 -17.85
N ARG A 27 -15.57 22.43 -16.63
CA ARG A 27 -14.97 21.27 -15.97
C ARG A 27 -15.33 19.97 -16.69
N VAL A 28 -16.59 19.84 -17.11
CA VAL A 28 -17.07 18.70 -17.92
C VAL A 28 -16.28 18.61 -19.23
N ILE A 29 -16.14 19.73 -19.94
CA ILE A 29 -15.40 19.81 -21.21
C ILE A 29 -13.93 19.45 -21.01
N ARG A 30 -13.25 20.07 -20.00
CA ARG A 30 -11.85 19.78 -19.66
C ARG A 30 -11.61 18.31 -19.37
N THR A 31 -12.47 17.72 -18.54
CA THR A 31 -12.37 16.30 -18.16
C THR A 31 -12.52 15.40 -19.39
N LYS A 32 -13.52 15.68 -20.25
CA LYS A 32 -13.70 14.94 -21.50
C LYS A 32 -12.46 15.04 -22.40
N TRP A 33 -11.89 16.22 -22.55
CA TRP A 33 -10.68 16.42 -23.38
C TRP A 33 -9.45 15.70 -22.83
N ARG A 34 -9.31 15.62 -21.50
CA ARG A 34 -8.23 14.84 -20.87
C ARG A 34 -8.42 13.33 -21.07
N VAL A 35 -9.64 12.83 -20.87
CA VAL A 35 -9.97 11.41 -21.09
C VAL A 35 -9.73 10.99 -22.54
N THR A 36 -10.07 11.85 -23.51
CA THR A 36 -9.90 11.57 -24.94
C THR A 36 -8.53 11.94 -25.50
N GLY A 37 -7.61 12.44 -24.65
CA GLY A 37 -6.25 12.80 -25.09
C GLY A 37 -6.13 14.08 -25.91
N VAL A 38 -7.21 14.88 -26.01
CA VAL A 38 -7.22 16.16 -26.75
C VAL A 38 -6.31 17.20 -26.07
N VAL A 39 -6.25 17.17 -24.72
CA VAL A 39 -5.34 18.01 -23.94
C VAL A 39 -4.59 17.17 -22.90
N PRO A 40 -3.34 17.51 -22.61
CA PRO A 40 -2.57 16.83 -21.55
C PRO A 40 -3.13 17.17 -20.16
N GLY A 41 -2.93 16.29 -19.19
CA GLY A 41 -3.25 16.51 -17.79
C GLY A 41 -3.73 15.23 -17.10
N LEU A 42 -3.81 15.28 -15.77
CA LEU A 42 -4.30 14.15 -14.98
C LEU A 42 -5.79 13.92 -15.24
N ILE A 43 -6.16 12.66 -15.40
CA ILE A 43 -7.56 12.22 -15.43
C ILE A 43 -7.98 12.01 -13.98
N GLU A 44 -8.65 13.01 -13.43
CA GLU A 44 -9.13 13.04 -12.06
C GLU A 44 -10.42 12.23 -11.90
N GLY A 45 -10.71 11.74 -10.70
CA GLY A 45 -11.95 11.06 -10.36
C GLY A 45 -12.34 9.89 -11.26
N GLY A 46 -11.37 9.22 -11.90
CA GLY A 46 -11.65 8.16 -12.87
C GLY A 46 -12.31 8.66 -14.16
N GLY A 47 -12.12 9.93 -14.53
CA GLY A 47 -12.72 10.55 -15.71
C GLY A 47 -14.08 11.18 -15.47
N ARG A 48 -14.52 11.31 -14.22
CA ARG A 48 -15.72 12.04 -13.82
C ARG A 48 -15.40 13.52 -13.64
N ALA A 49 -16.32 14.41 -14.00
CA ALA A 49 -16.15 15.85 -13.81
C ALA A 49 -16.43 16.28 -12.35
N SER A 50 -17.22 15.51 -11.61
CA SER A 50 -17.63 15.82 -10.24
C SER A 50 -17.99 14.55 -9.45
N GLY A 51 -18.45 14.70 -8.20
CA GLY A 51 -18.91 13.60 -7.35
C GLY A 51 -17.77 12.93 -6.55
N TYR A 52 -16.60 13.54 -6.47
CA TYR A 52 -15.45 13.10 -5.69
C TYR A 52 -14.73 14.32 -5.09
N PHE A 53 -13.90 14.13 -4.07
CA PHE A 53 -13.08 15.21 -3.54
C PHE A 53 -12.11 15.73 -4.59
N THR A 54 -12.23 17.02 -4.93
CA THR A 54 -11.36 17.65 -5.94
C THR A 54 -10.41 18.67 -5.37
N SER A 55 -10.84 19.37 -4.33
CA SER A 55 -10.14 20.54 -3.78
C SER A 55 -10.39 20.61 -2.27
N ALA A 56 -10.06 19.52 -1.55
CA ALA A 56 -10.11 19.52 -0.11
C ALA A 56 -9.24 20.65 0.43
N THR A 57 -9.84 21.51 1.23
CA THR A 57 -9.20 22.68 1.85
C THR A 57 -9.35 22.60 3.37
N GLY A 58 -9.20 23.68 4.07
CA GLY A 58 -9.21 23.76 5.52
C GLY A 58 -9.94 22.63 6.24
N ILE A 59 -9.21 21.94 7.11
CA ILE A 59 -9.77 20.95 8.03
C ILE A 59 -9.75 21.50 9.44
N THR A 60 -10.82 21.24 10.21
CA THR A 60 -10.84 21.55 11.64
C THR A 60 -11.56 20.48 12.43
N ILE A 61 -11.15 20.35 13.69
CA ILE A 61 -11.89 19.56 14.68
C ILE A 61 -12.81 20.49 15.46
N TYR A 62 -14.10 20.16 15.56
CA TYR A 62 -15.02 20.94 16.37
C TYR A 62 -14.71 20.77 17.86
N ARG A 63 -14.47 21.89 18.54
CA ARG A 63 -14.14 21.97 19.96
C ARG A 63 -14.93 23.05 20.66
N GLY A 64 -16.01 23.52 20.05
CA GLY A 64 -16.96 24.45 20.60
C GLY A 64 -17.91 23.78 21.61
N ASP A 65 -18.84 24.56 22.13
CA ASP A 65 -19.87 24.12 23.08
C ASP A 65 -21.29 24.58 22.68
N ALA A 66 -21.45 25.14 21.49
CA ALA A 66 -22.76 25.55 20.97
C ALA A 66 -23.58 24.37 20.47
N TRP A 67 -22.95 23.31 19.94
CA TRP A 67 -23.60 22.12 19.41
C TRP A 67 -23.67 21.01 20.49
N PRO A 68 -24.55 20.01 20.28
CA PRO A 68 -24.57 18.82 21.14
C PRO A 68 -23.21 18.17 21.34
N GLU A 69 -23.02 17.56 22.50
CA GLU A 69 -21.73 16.95 22.88
C GLU A 69 -21.29 15.85 21.92
N GLU A 70 -22.22 15.17 21.27
CA GLU A 70 -21.96 14.14 20.25
C GLU A 70 -21.20 14.65 19.01
N ASN A 71 -21.18 15.97 18.78
CA ASN A 71 -20.43 16.60 17.70
C ASN A 71 -19.01 17.01 18.11
N LEU A 72 -18.72 16.96 19.42
CA LEU A 72 -17.39 17.30 19.92
C LEU A 72 -16.36 16.29 19.39
N GLY A 73 -15.32 16.81 18.77
CA GLY A 73 -14.27 15.98 18.15
C GLY A 73 -14.54 15.58 16.70
N ASP A 74 -15.70 15.95 16.11
CA ASP A 74 -15.93 15.75 14.68
C ASP A 74 -14.97 16.60 13.84
N ALA A 75 -14.51 16.00 12.75
CA ALA A 75 -13.70 16.69 11.75
C ALA A 75 -14.59 17.26 10.64
N PHE A 76 -14.34 18.52 10.28
CA PHE A 76 -15.00 19.23 9.18
C PHE A 76 -13.96 19.55 8.11
N ILE A 77 -14.25 19.15 6.88
CA ILE A 77 -13.38 19.29 5.72
C ILE A 77 -14.15 20.06 4.66
N ALA A 78 -13.62 21.20 4.24
CA ALA A 78 -14.18 21.95 3.13
C ALA A 78 -13.68 21.35 1.79
N ASP A 79 -14.56 21.31 0.78
CA ASP A 79 -14.19 21.09 -0.60
C ASP A 79 -14.72 22.25 -1.46
N CYS A 80 -13.81 23.17 -1.79
CA CYS A 80 -14.16 24.35 -2.56
C CYS A 80 -14.50 24.04 -4.02
N GLY A 81 -14.01 22.90 -4.56
CA GLY A 81 -14.33 22.44 -5.91
C GLY A 81 -15.72 21.84 -6.03
N SER A 82 -16.23 21.27 -4.94
CA SER A 82 -17.56 20.62 -4.89
C SER A 82 -18.62 21.43 -4.16
N ASN A 83 -18.31 22.65 -3.68
CA ASN A 83 -19.24 23.56 -3.00
C ASN A 83 -19.87 22.96 -1.73
N LEU A 84 -19.06 22.29 -0.90
CA LEU A 84 -19.58 21.56 0.26
C LEU A 84 -18.61 21.53 1.45
N VAL A 85 -19.16 21.13 2.59
CA VAL A 85 -18.43 20.77 3.80
C VAL A 85 -18.77 19.33 4.16
N HIS A 86 -17.75 18.51 4.23
CA HIS A 86 -17.80 17.11 4.62
C HIS A 86 -17.53 16.96 6.12
N ARG A 87 -18.23 16.05 6.80
CA ARG A 87 -18.05 15.73 8.21
C ARG A 87 -17.58 14.30 8.39
N LYS A 88 -16.68 14.09 9.34
CA LYS A 88 -16.21 12.77 9.78
C LYS A 88 -16.26 12.66 11.31
N LYS A 89 -16.74 11.53 11.80
CA LYS A 89 -16.55 11.09 13.18
C LYS A 89 -15.14 10.56 13.35
N ILE A 90 -14.40 11.12 14.32
CA ILE A 90 -13.06 10.65 14.65
C ILE A 90 -13.13 9.73 15.86
N ARG A 91 -12.54 8.53 15.74
CA ARG A 91 -12.38 7.61 16.87
C ARG A 91 -10.98 7.02 16.92
N ARG A 92 -10.53 6.68 18.11
CA ARG A 92 -9.29 5.92 18.29
C ARG A 92 -9.50 4.44 17.91
N SER A 93 -8.49 3.85 17.23
CA SER A 93 -8.37 2.43 16.98
C SER A 93 -6.93 2.02 17.28
N GLY A 94 -6.69 1.54 18.49
CA GLY A 94 -5.32 1.35 18.96
C GLY A 94 -4.58 2.69 19.08
N VAL A 95 -3.46 2.82 18.35
CA VAL A 95 -2.66 4.07 18.30
C VAL A 95 -3.07 4.97 17.13
N GLU A 96 -3.96 4.52 16.28
CA GLU A 96 -4.41 5.26 15.09
C GLU A 96 -5.71 6.02 15.36
N LEU A 97 -5.98 7.01 14.51
CA LEU A 97 -7.27 7.68 14.44
C LEU A 97 -7.98 7.25 13.15
N ILE A 98 -9.22 6.81 13.29
CA ILE A 98 -10.08 6.44 12.16
C ILE A 98 -11.13 7.52 11.99
N ALA A 99 -11.37 7.93 10.75
CA ALA A 99 -12.35 8.94 10.38
C ALA A 99 -13.44 8.31 9.51
N GLU A 100 -14.68 8.28 10.01
CA GLU A 100 -15.82 7.64 9.34
C GLU A 100 -16.94 8.66 9.07
N ARG A 101 -17.72 8.47 7.99
CA ARG A 101 -18.93 9.25 7.77
C ARG A 101 -19.92 8.97 8.90
N PRO A 102 -20.61 9.98 9.43
CA PRO A 102 -21.75 9.75 10.32
C PRO A 102 -22.80 8.85 9.69
N ALA A 103 -23.52 8.08 10.49
CA ALA A 103 -24.51 7.11 9.99
C ALA A 103 -25.64 7.78 9.19
N ASP A 104 -26.00 9.00 9.54
CA ASP A 104 -27.02 9.83 8.89
C ASP A 104 -26.51 10.62 7.67
N GLU A 105 -25.19 10.61 7.40
CA GLU A 105 -24.55 11.32 6.29
C GLU A 105 -23.92 10.40 5.24
N GLN A 106 -24.40 9.17 5.09
CA GLN A 106 -23.81 8.21 4.17
C GLN A 106 -23.92 8.61 2.68
N LYS A 107 -24.97 9.35 2.31
CA LYS A 107 -25.25 9.81 0.93
C LYS A 107 -25.60 11.32 0.87
N VAL A 108 -25.24 12.06 1.90
CA VAL A 108 -25.40 13.51 1.97
C VAL A 108 -24.16 14.11 2.60
N GLU A 109 -24.01 15.42 2.54
CA GLU A 109 -22.93 16.14 3.19
C GLU A 109 -23.47 16.99 4.34
N PHE A 110 -22.63 17.32 5.28
CA PHE A 110 -22.98 18.17 6.43
C PHE A 110 -23.54 19.55 5.99
N LEU A 111 -22.92 20.14 4.96
CA LEU A 111 -23.36 21.38 4.34
C LEU A 111 -23.06 21.35 2.87
N THR A 112 -24.06 21.75 2.06
CA THR A 112 -23.90 21.92 0.62
C THR A 112 -24.50 23.24 0.17
N SER A 113 -24.07 23.74 -0.98
CA SER A 113 -24.67 24.90 -1.63
C SER A 113 -25.05 24.60 -3.07
N THR A 114 -26.17 25.13 -3.53
CA THR A 114 -26.54 25.15 -4.97
C THR A 114 -25.82 26.25 -5.74
N ASP A 115 -25.22 27.21 -5.03
CA ASP A 115 -24.45 28.32 -5.60
C ASP A 115 -23.03 27.83 -5.95
N LEU A 116 -22.68 27.85 -7.23
CA LEU A 116 -21.37 27.47 -7.75
C LEU A 116 -20.23 28.38 -7.27
N TRP A 117 -20.54 29.58 -6.80
CA TRP A 117 -19.55 30.53 -6.31
C TRP A 117 -19.20 30.31 -4.84
N PHE A 118 -19.97 29.49 -4.13
CA PHE A 118 -19.65 29.08 -2.76
C PHE A 118 -18.37 28.24 -2.76
N ARG A 119 -17.29 28.81 -2.18
CA ARG A 119 -15.95 28.18 -2.11
C ARG A 119 -15.48 28.15 -0.67
N PRO A 120 -15.94 27.17 0.11
CA PRO A 120 -15.52 27.05 1.51
C PRO A 120 -14.04 26.65 1.57
N VAL A 121 -13.23 27.39 2.38
CA VAL A 121 -11.77 27.22 2.37
C VAL A 121 -11.15 27.06 3.76
N GLN A 122 -11.75 27.52 4.83
CA GLN A 122 -11.18 27.43 6.17
C GLN A 122 -12.26 27.55 7.25
N PHE A 123 -11.97 26.98 8.41
CA PHE A 123 -12.84 27.03 9.59
C PHE A 123 -12.14 27.64 10.79
N ALA A 124 -12.94 28.11 11.75
CA ALA A 124 -12.48 28.49 13.07
C ALA A 124 -13.51 28.10 14.13
N ASN A 125 -13.03 27.47 15.22
CA ASN A 125 -13.81 27.39 16.45
C ASN A 125 -13.87 28.78 17.06
N ALA A 126 -15.04 29.25 17.45
CA ALA A 126 -15.25 30.62 17.86
C ALA A 126 -15.58 30.75 19.35
N PRO A 127 -15.41 31.95 19.92
CA PRO A 127 -15.70 32.17 21.35
C PRO A 127 -17.17 31.99 21.73
N ASP A 128 -18.09 32.05 20.78
CA ASP A 128 -19.50 31.76 20.99
C ASP A 128 -19.86 30.26 20.90
N GLY A 129 -18.85 29.42 20.73
CA GLY A 129 -18.98 27.97 20.63
C GLY A 129 -19.38 27.45 19.25
N CYS A 130 -19.68 28.32 18.30
CA CYS A 130 -20.05 27.95 16.94
C CYS A 130 -18.81 27.69 16.09
N LEU A 131 -19.05 27.05 14.92
CA LEU A 131 -18.07 26.90 13.86
C LEU A 131 -18.24 28.03 12.85
N TYR A 132 -17.17 28.75 12.55
CA TYR A 132 -17.13 29.78 11.52
C TYR A 132 -16.46 29.24 10.27
N LEU A 133 -16.99 29.59 9.11
CA LEU A 133 -16.55 29.11 7.80
C LEU A 133 -16.20 30.30 6.92
N CYS A 134 -14.97 30.33 6.42
CA CYS A 134 -14.54 31.29 5.41
C CYS A 134 -14.91 30.78 4.00
N ASP A 135 -15.57 31.64 3.24
CA ASP A 135 -15.95 31.42 1.85
C ASP A 135 -15.23 32.44 0.95
N MET A 136 -14.40 31.96 0.03
CA MET A 136 -13.70 32.83 -0.93
C MET A 136 -14.66 33.48 -1.92
N TYR A 137 -15.80 32.82 -2.20
CA TYR A 137 -16.79 33.26 -3.17
C TYR A 137 -16.22 33.62 -4.53
N ARG A 138 -15.87 32.59 -5.30
CA ARG A 138 -15.26 32.68 -6.64
C ARG A 138 -16.06 31.89 -7.67
N GLU A 139 -16.20 32.44 -8.87
CA GLU A 139 -16.75 31.70 -10.00
C GLU A 139 -15.82 30.53 -10.35
N VAL A 140 -14.53 30.80 -10.56
CA VAL A 140 -13.51 29.81 -10.87
C VAL A 140 -12.46 29.76 -9.77
N ILE A 141 -12.15 28.54 -9.31
CA ILE A 141 -11.08 28.30 -8.32
C ILE A 141 -10.18 27.19 -8.87
N GLU A 142 -9.37 27.54 -9.85
CA GLU A 142 -8.45 26.61 -10.51
C GLU A 142 -7.10 27.31 -10.75
N HIS A 143 -6.04 26.53 -10.68
CA HIS A 143 -4.73 27.06 -11.08
C HIS A 143 -4.73 27.32 -12.60
N PRO A 144 -4.31 28.49 -13.09
CA PRO A 144 -4.36 28.83 -14.51
C PRO A 144 -3.69 27.81 -15.45
N TRP A 145 -2.70 27.08 -14.99
CA TRP A 145 -2.03 26.02 -15.76
C TRP A 145 -2.85 24.76 -15.91
N SER A 146 -3.82 24.53 -15.04
CA SER A 146 -4.72 23.38 -15.14
C SER A 146 -5.83 23.57 -16.18
N LEU A 147 -5.99 24.80 -16.68
CA LEU A 147 -7.00 25.16 -17.65
C LEU A 147 -6.39 25.22 -19.07
N PRO A 148 -6.93 24.46 -20.05
CA PRO A 148 -6.59 24.60 -21.45
C PRO A 148 -6.85 26.04 -21.93
N GLU A 149 -6.00 26.58 -22.79
CA GLU A 149 -6.06 27.98 -23.24
C GLU A 149 -7.42 28.33 -23.85
N ASN A 150 -8.07 27.40 -24.57
CA ASN A 150 -9.37 27.63 -25.18
C ASN A 150 -10.50 27.79 -24.13
N ILE A 151 -10.38 27.11 -22.98
CA ILE A 151 -11.32 27.28 -21.86
C ILE A 151 -10.98 28.57 -21.09
N LYS A 152 -9.70 28.80 -20.80
CA LYS A 152 -9.24 29.96 -20.05
C LYS A 152 -9.69 31.30 -20.65
N LYS A 153 -9.71 31.40 -21.99
CA LYS A 153 -10.16 32.61 -22.71
C LYS A 153 -11.64 32.94 -22.50
N LEU A 154 -12.45 31.95 -22.07
CA LEU A 154 -13.88 32.09 -21.86
C LEU A 154 -14.26 32.38 -20.40
N LEU A 155 -13.27 32.35 -19.48
CA LEU A 155 -13.50 32.47 -18.04
C LEU A 155 -12.84 33.75 -17.50
N ASP A 156 -13.55 34.43 -16.60
CA ASP A 156 -12.96 35.46 -15.76
C ASP A 156 -12.42 34.83 -14.48
N LEU A 157 -11.11 34.59 -14.44
CA LEU A 157 -10.43 33.94 -13.29
C LEU A 157 -10.45 34.80 -12.02
N ASN A 158 -10.81 36.08 -12.11
CA ASN A 158 -10.89 37.01 -10.99
C ASN A 158 -12.33 37.28 -10.53
N SER A 159 -13.34 36.75 -11.21
CA SER A 159 -14.74 36.96 -10.86
C SER A 159 -15.02 36.58 -9.41
N GLY A 160 -15.57 37.53 -8.63
CA GLY A 160 -15.88 37.40 -7.21
C GLY A 160 -14.74 37.74 -6.25
N ASN A 161 -13.60 38.30 -6.70
CA ASN A 161 -12.43 38.57 -5.86
C ASN A 161 -12.69 39.66 -4.77
N ASP A 162 -13.80 40.39 -4.86
CA ASP A 162 -14.25 41.43 -3.94
C ASP A 162 -15.38 40.99 -3.00
N ARG A 163 -15.76 39.69 -2.98
CA ARG A 163 -17.00 39.18 -2.38
C ARG A 163 -16.83 38.05 -1.38
N GLY A 164 -15.69 37.92 -0.73
CA GLY A 164 -15.48 36.91 0.32
C GLY A 164 -16.47 37.06 1.49
N ARG A 165 -16.78 35.94 2.13
CA ARG A 165 -17.76 35.86 3.23
C ARG A 165 -17.25 35.04 4.41
N ILE A 166 -17.80 35.32 5.57
CA ILE A 166 -17.62 34.49 6.77
C ILE A 166 -19.00 34.09 7.27
N TYR A 167 -19.28 32.79 7.24
CA TYR A 167 -20.51 32.22 7.79
C TYR A 167 -20.30 31.75 9.22
N ARG A 168 -21.33 31.89 10.04
CA ARG A 168 -21.44 31.24 11.33
C ARG A 168 -22.40 30.06 11.20
N ILE A 169 -21.94 28.87 11.54
CA ILE A 169 -22.77 27.66 11.55
C ILE A 169 -23.20 27.43 13.01
N ALA A 170 -24.44 27.70 13.30
CA ALA A 170 -25.03 27.64 14.63
C ALA A 170 -26.19 26.64 14.67
N PRO A 171 -26.46 25.98 15.83
CA PRO A 171 -27.62 25.09 15.95
C PRO A 171 -28.93 25.89 15.98
N ALA A 172 -30.05 25.25 15.70
CA ALA A 172 -31.36 25.86 15.81
C ALA A 172 -31.61 26.39 17.23
N GLY A 173 -32.15 27.60 17.33
CA GLY A 173 -32.39 28.23 18.62
C GLY A 173 -31.17 28.80 19.35
N PHE A 174 -30.03 28.86 18.68
CA PHE A 174 -28.78 29.40 19.23
C PHE A 174 -28.99 30.81 19.83
N LYS A 175 -28.47 30.98 21.05
CA LYS A 175 -28.44 32.28 21.71
C LYS A 175 -27.03 32.78 21.83
N GLN A 176 -26.75 33.97 21.29
CA GLN A 176 -25.43 34.58 21.36
C GLN A 176 -24.98 34.80 22.80
N PRO A 177 -23.90 34.18 23.27
CA PRO A 177 -23.32 34.47 24.58
C PRO A 177 -22.71 35.87 24.62
N GLY A 178 -22.43 36.34 25.81
CA GLY A 178 -21.71 37.61 26.04
C GLY A 178 -20.31 37.56 25.44
N ARG A 179 -19.76 38.71 25.07
CA ARG A 179 -18.38 38.79 24.55
C ARG A 179 -17.36 38.43 25.63
N PRO A 180 -16.41 37.55 25.36
CA PRO A 180 -15.35 37.20 26.30
C PRO A 180 -14.43 38.41 26.56
N GLN A 181 -13.98 38.56 27.81
CA GLN A 181 -13.08 39.62 28.25
C GLN A 181 -11.73 39.09 28.72
N LEU A 182 -11.21 38.03 28.09
CA LEU A 182 -10.00 37.30 28.52
C LEU A 182 -8.74 38.18 28.54
N ALA A 183 -8.67 39.19 27.69
CA ALA A 183 -7.54 40.15 27.70
C ALA A 183 -7.40 40.90 29.04
N HIS A 184 -8.52 41.14 29.72
CA HIS A 184 -8.56 41.85 31.01
C HIS A 184 -8.69 40.89 32.20
N ALA A 185 -8.75 39.56 31.96
CA ALA A 185 -8.88 38.58 33.02
C ALA A 185 -7.64 38.55 33.93
N THR A 186 -7.83 38.38 35.20
CA THR A 186 -6.72 38.11 36.15
C THR A 186 -6.13 36.73 35.90
N THR A 187 -4.93 36.49 36.40
CA THR A 187 -4.28 35.16 36.33
C THR A 187 -5.17 34.05 36.91
N ALA A 188 -5.82 34.29 38.06
CA ALA A 188 -6.74 33.32 38.64
C ALA A 188 -7.96 33.05 37.75
N GLN A 189 -8.51 34.07 37.10
CA GLN A 189 -9.60 33.90 36.13
C GLN A 189 -9.18 33.12 34.88
N LEU A 190 -7.97 33.36 34.38
CA LEU A 190 -7.42 32.58 33.25
C LEU A 190 -7.25 31.11 33.63
N VAL A 191 -6.72 30.80 34.82
CA VAL A 191 -6.61 29.43 35.31
C VAL A 191 -8.00 28.77 35.41
N ALA A 192 -8.99 29.46 35.94
CA ALA A 192 -10.37 28.95 36.03
C ALA A 192 -10.97 28.72 34.63
N THR A 193 -10.60 29.52 33.61
CA THR A 193 -11.07 29.37 32.24
C THR A 193 -10.55 28.10 31.57
N LEU A 194 -9.48 27.49 32.07
CA LEU A 194 -9.01 26.17 31.56
C LEU A 194 -10.03 25.04 31.76
N GLU A 195 -11.05 25.24 32.62
CA GLU A 195 -12.17 24.30 32.78
C GLU A 195 -13.33 24.54 31.81
N SER A 196 -13.26 25.57 30.97
CA SER A 196 -14.32 25.86 29.99
C SER A 196 -14.56 24.67 29.05
N LYS A 197 -15.83 24.38 28.76
CA LYS A 197 -16.18 23.39 27.74
C LYS A 197 -15.79 23.85 26.33
N ASN A 198 -15.77 25.15 26.06
CA ASN A 198 -15.37 25.74 24.80
C ASN A 198 -13.84 25.72 24.64
N GLY A 199 -13.35 25.04 23.61
CA GLY A 199 -11.92 24.93 23.29
C GLY A 199 -11.26 26.28 23.03
N TRP A 200 -11.96 27.22 22.38
CA TRP A 200 -11.42 28.56 22.13
C TRP A 200 -11.07 29.30 23.43
N HIS A 201 -11.93 29.20 24.44
CA HIS A 201 -11.67 29.83 25.74
C HIS A 201 -10.49 29.17 26.46
N ARG A 202 -10.43 27.83 26.51
CA ARG A 202 -9.31 27.10 27.14
C ARG A 202 -7.98 27.47 26.51
N GLU A 203 -7.92 27.44 25.18
CA GLU A 203 -6.68 27.68 24.42
C GLU A 203 -6.25 29.15 24.52
N THR A 204 -7.20 30.07 24.45
CA THR A 204 -6.90 31.50 24.65
C THR A 204 -6.38 31.76 26.04
N ALA A 205 -6.99 31.17 27.09
CA ALA A 205 -6.52 31.29 28.45
C ALA A 205 -5.12 30.67 28.64
N ALA A 206 -4.88 29.48 28.08
CA ALA A 206 -3.57 28.83 28.11
C ALA A 206 -2.49 29.69 27.44
N ARG A 207 -2.80 30.27 26.26
CA ARG A 207 -1.91 31.19 25.54
C ARG A 207 -1.59 32.44 26.39
N LEU A 208 -2.62 33.07 26.96
CA LEU A 208 -2.43 34.28 27.80
C LEU A 208 -1.64 33.99 29.09
N LEU A 209 -1.82 32.82 29.70
CA LEU A 209 -1.00 32.38 30.83
C LEU A 209 0.47 32.19 30.41
N TRP A 210 0.70 31.61 29.25
CA TRP A 210 2.06 31.46 28.71
C TRP A 210 2.69 32.79 28.34
N GLU A 211 1.95 33.73 27.71
CA GLU A 211 2.45 35.07 27.34
C GLU A 211 2.80 35.91 28.58
N ARG A 212 2.01 35.80 29.64
CA ARG A 212 2.22 36.60 30.86
C ARG A 212 3.34 36.10 31.77
N GLN A 213 3.67 34.81 31.70
CA GLN A 213 4.70 34.18 32.56
C GLN A 213 4.55 34.50 34.06
N ASP A 214 3.31 34.62 34.55
CA ASP A 214 2.99 35.01 35.93
C ASP A 214 3.12 33.81 36.89
N GLN A 215 4.18 33.80 37.69
CA GLN A 215 4.46 32.77 38.67
C GLN A 215 3.38 32.56 39.71
N ALA A 216 2.50 33.57 39.93
CA ALA A 216 1.37 33.44 40.82
C ALA A 216 0.31 32.45 40.37
N ALA A 217 0.35 31.99 39.11
CA ALA A 217 -0.50 30.94 38.58
C ALA A 217 -0.24 29.56 39.20
N ALA A 218 1.00 29.27 39.66
CA ALA A 218 1.44 27.93 40.07
C ALA A 218 0.52 27.24 41.10
N PRO A 219 0.11 27.86 42.23
CA PRO A 219 -0.73 27.16 43.20
C PRO A 219 -2.09 26.76 42.61
N SER A 220 -2.71 27.65 41.83
CA SER A 220 -4.00 27.38 41.18
C SER A 220 -3.90 26.34 40.08
N LEU A 221 -2.84 26.34 39.27
CA LEU A 221 -2.59 25.31 38.24
C LEU A 221 -2.33 23.93 38.86
N LYS A 222 -1.54 23.85 39.94
CA LYS A 222 -1.31 22.61 40.69
C LYS A 222 -2.60 22.05 41.29
N LYS A 223 -3.45 22.95 41.85
CA LYS A 223 -4.77 22.56 42.34
C LYS A 223 -5.65 22.04 41.20
N LEU A 224 -5.71 22.74 40.09
CA LEU A 224 -6.48 22.34 38.91
C LEU A 224 -6.03 20.97 38.39
N LEU A 225 -4.73 20.74 38.26
CA LEU A 225 -4.16 19.44 37.83
C LEU A 225 -4.58 18.30 38.75
N LYS A 226 -4.65 18.52 40.04
CA LYS A 226 -4.97 17.49 41.03
C LYS A 226 -6.47 17.24 41.20
N GLU A 227 -7.30 18.30 41.15
CA GLU A 227 -8.69 18.26 41.66
C GLU A 227 -9.75 18.38 40.56
N SER A 228 -9.41 18.90 39.37
CA SER A 228 -10.42 19.08 38.32
C SER A 228 -10.98 17.73 37.84
N LYS A 229 -12.30 17.68 37.65
CA LYS A 229 -13.00 16.53 37.05
C LYS A 229 -12.81 16.45 35.54
N SER A 230 -12.39 17.54 34.89
CA SER A 230 -12.17 17.62 33.45
C SER A 230 -10.76 17.15 33.12
N PRO A 231 -10.58 16.03 32.36
CA PRO A 231 -9.26 15.62 31.89
C PRO A 231 -8.59 16.70 31.04
N LEU A 232 -9.37 17.41 30.22
CA LEU A 232 -8.85 18.51 29.39
C LEU A 232 -8.32 19.67 30.25
N ALA A 233 -8.98 20.00 31.37
CA ALA A 233 -8.49 21.02 32.26
C ALA A 233 -7.18 20.59 32.95
N ARG A 234 -7.10 19.35 33.43
CA ARG A 234 -5.86 18.79 33.99
C ARG A 234 -4.72 18.78 32.98
N LEU A 235 -5.02 18.42 31.72
CA LEU A 235 -4.06 18.46 30.62
C LEU A 235 -3.55 19.90 30.38
N HIS A 236 -4.46 20.86 30.27
CA HIS A 236 -4.08 22.26 30.09
C HIS A 236 -3.29 22.81 31.29
N ALA A 237 -3.63 22.42 32.52
CA ALA A 237 -2.88 22.80 33.71
C ALA A 237 -1.46 22.24 33.71
N LEU A 238 -1.30 20.97 33.31
CA LEU A 238 0.00 20.32 33.18
C LEU A 238 0.91 21.08 32.18
N HIS A 239 0.37 21.36 30.97
CA HIS A 239 1.11 22.10 29.95
C HIS A 239 1.33 23.57 30.32
N ALA A 240 0.42 24.20 31.03
CA ALA A 240 0.60 25.59 31.53
C ALA A 240 1.74 25.67 32.57
N LEU A 241 1.82 24.68 33.48
CA LEU A 241 2.94 24.56 34.42
C LEU A 241 4.27 24.37 33.69
N GLU A 242 4.27 23.53 32.67
CA GLU A 242 5.46 23.29 31.86
C GLU A 242 5.89 24.53 31.07
N GLY A 243 4.97 25.16 30.33
CA GLY A 243 5.24 26.34 29.50
C GLY A 243 5.70 27.56 30.25
N GLN A 244 5.42 27.63 31.58
CA GLN A 244 5.89 28.68 32.50
C GLN A 244 7.13 28.25 33.31
N GLY A 245 7.73 27.08 33.00
CA GLY A 245 8.90 26.58 33.74
C GLY A 245 8.61 26.19 35.21
N MET A 246 7.35 25.96 35.57
CA MET A 246 6.90 25.67 36.93
C MET A 246 6.59 24.19 37.18
N LEU A 247 6.64 23.34 36.14
CA LEU A 247 6.43 21.89 36.28
C LEU A 247 7.58 21.29 37.11
N ARG A 248 7.25 20.55 38.14
CA ARG A 248 8.21 19.83 38.99
C ARG A 248 7.86 18.35 39.01
N GLU A 249 8.78 17.54 39.52
CA GLU A 249 8.64 16.08 39.61
C GLU A 249 7.33 15.64 40.28
N ALA A 250 6.92 16.30 41.35
CA ALA A 250 5.70 15.97 42.10
C ALA A 250 4.43 16.12 41.25
N GLU A 251 4.32 17.21 40.48
CA GLU A 251 3.21 17.44 39.57
C GLU A 251 3.20 16.44 38.41
N LEU A 252 4.38 16.09 37.90
CA LEU A 252 4.52 15.12 36.85
C LEU A 252 4.13 13.72 37.33
N LEU A 253 4.55 13.29 38.52
CA LEU A 253 4.13 12.02 39.14
C LEU A 253 2.61 11.96 39.36
N THR A 254 1.99 13.09 39.69
CA THR A 254 0.52 13.20 39.77
C THR A 254 -0.11 12.95 38.42
N ALA A 255 0.38 13.57 37.36
CA ALA A 255 -0.14 13.39 35.99
C ALA A 255 0.14 11.98 35.41
N LEU A 256 1.29 11.36 35.71
CA LEU A 256 1.59 9.97 35.35
C LEU A 256 0.69 8.95 36.06
N SER A 257 -0.02 9.38 37.11
CA SER A 257 -0.98 8.56 37.86
C SER A 257 -2.44 8.97 37.61
N ASP A 258 -2.68 9.79 36.58
CA ASP A 258 -4.03 10.29 36.27
C ASP A 258 -4.95 9.13 35.84
N THR A 259 -6.23 9.27 36.11
CA THR A 259 -7.26 8.33 35.70
C THR A 259 -7.49 8.32 34.18
N ASP A 260 -7.24 9.44 33.50
CA ASP A 260 -7.39 9.59 32.05
C ASP A 260 -6.10 9.25 31.31
N ALA A 261 -6.21 8.42 30.31
CA ALA A 261 -5.06 7.94 29.55
C ALA A 261 -4.36 9.06 28.76
N ALA A 262 -5.09 10.03 28.23
CA ALA A 262 -4.49 11.13 27.49
C ALA A 262 -3.64 12.05 28.37
N VAL A 263 -4.04 12.23 29.63
CA VAL A 263 -3.22 12.96 30.62
C VAL A 263 -1.93 12.18 30.91
N ARG A 264 -2.04 10.84 31.13
CA ARG A 264 -0.87 9.99 31.36
C ARG A 264 0.07 9.98 30.14
N GLU A 265 -0.47 9.86 28.94
CA GLU A 265 0.28 9.89 27.67
C GLU A 265 1.12 11.18 27.57
N GLN A 266 0.51 12.33 27.78
CA GLN A 266 1.21 13.62 27.75
C GLN A 266 2.20 13.79 28.90
N ALA A 267 1.91 13.24 30.08
CA ALA A 267 2.84 13.22 31.19
C ALA A 267 4.08 12.38 30.89
N VAL A 268 3.94 11.22 30.23
CA VAL A 268 5.07 10.40 29.76
C VAL A 268 5.95 11.22 28.81
N ARG A 269 5.36 11.94 27.87
CA ARG A 269 6.09 12.80 26.94
C ARG A 269 6.83 13.94 27.67
N LEU A 270 6.19 14.59 28.61
CA LEU A 270 6.81 15.67 29.38
C LEU A 270 7.89 15.19 30.34
N ALA A 271 7.86 13.91 30.74
CA ALA A 271 8.91 13.31 31.56
C ALA A 271 10.29 13.41 30.90
N GLU A 272 10.37 13.40 29.57
CA GLU A 272 11.64 13.50 28.81
C GLU A 272 12.43 14.75 29.18
N LYS A 273 11.77 15.83 29.60
CA LYS A 273 12.43 17.07 30.07
C LYS A 273 13.16 16.93 31.41
N PHE A 274 12.91 15.86 32.12
CA PHE A 274 13.55 15.54 33.40
C PHE A 274 14.77 14.61 33.26
N ILE A 275 15.11 14.22 32.05
CA ILE A 275 16.29 13.38 31.79
C ILE A 275 17.54 14.22 32.05
N THR A 276 18.38 13.71 32.93
CA THR A 276 19.69 14.28 33.23
C THR A 276 20.76 13.20 33.05
N ASN A 277 21.79 13.48 32.27
CA ASN A 277 22.86 12.51 31.95
C ASN A 277 22.36 11.18 31.37
N GLY A 278 21.23 11.19 30.64
CA GLY A 278 20.64 10.01 30.03
C GLY A 278 19.84 9.12 30.99
N ALA A 279 19.45 9.63 32.15
CA ALA A 279 18.64 8.92 33.16
C ALA A 279 17.53 9.81 33.73
N PHE A 280 16.44 9.20 34.13
CA PHE A 280 15.37 9.86 34.89
C PHE A 280 15.69 9.93 36.40
N PRO A 281 15.11 10.90 37.13
CA PRO A 281 15.03 10.81 38.58
C PRO A 281 14.41 9.48 39.04
N PRO A 282 14.88 8.88 40.16
CA PRO A 282 14.48 7.53 40.54
C PRO A 282 12.96 7.31 40.70
N ALA A 283 12.22 8.29 41.24
CA ALA A 283 10.77 8.17 41.40
C ALA A 283 10.04 8.19 40.04
N LEU A 284 10.47 9.05 39.11
CA LEU A 284 9.94 9.08 37.76
C LEU A 284 10.25 7.78 37.00
N TRP A 285 11.50 7.29 37.15
CA TRP A 285 11.87 6.03 36.53
C TRP A 285 11.02 4.85 37.00
N THR A 286 10.81 4.74 38.31
CA THR A 286 9.92 3.73 38.88
C THR A 286 8.52 3.81 38.30
N LYS A 287 7.95 5.01 38.24
CA LYS A 287 6.61 5.22 37.69
C LYS A 287 6.50 4.91 36.21
N LEU A 288 7.48 5.33 35.40
CA LEU A 288 7.52 5.03 33.97
C LEU A 288 7.62 3.52 33.70
N ARG A 289 8.39 2.78 34.51
CA ARG A 289 8.45 1.32 34.40
C ARG A 289 7.12 0.64 34.68
N GLU A 290 6.35 1.13 35.64
CA GLU A 290 4.99 0.64 35.91
C GLU A 290 4.07 0.84 34.70
N LEU A 291 4.20 1.97 34.00
CA LEU A 291 3.39 2.30 32.82
C LEU A 291 3.71 1.44 31.59
N ALA A 292 4.74 0.59 31.62
CA ALA A 292 4.93 -0.44 30.60
C ALA A 292 3.77 -1.47 30.56
N GLY A 293 3.00 -1.57 31.66
CA GLY A 293 1.77 -2.35 31.76
C GLY A 293 0.50 -1.50 31.80
N ASP A 294 0.55 -0.23 31.37
CA ASP A 294 -0.64 0.65 31.34
C ASP A 294 -1.78 -0.01 30.54
N PRO A 295 -3.04 0.07 30.97
CA PRO A 295 -4.15 -0.51 30.21
C PRO A 295 -4.35 0.14 28.82
N ASP A 296 -3.97 1.41 28.64
CA ASP A 296 -4.12 2.11 27.36
C ASP A 296 -2.86 1.98 26.50
N ILE A 297 -3.06 1.51 25.26
CA ILE A 297 -1.97 1.33 24.29
C ILE A 297 -1.29 2.66 23.90
N ALA A 298 -1.99 3.81 23.94
CA ALA A 298 -1.40 5.10 23.59
C ALA A 298 -0.37 5.54 24.62
N VAL A 299 -0.61 5.24 25.91
CA VAL A 299 0.36 5.49 26.98
C VAL A 299 1.61 4.61 26.77
N ARG A 300 1.43 3.32 26.48
CA ARG A 300 2.54 2.41 26.20
C ARG A 300 3.29 2.79 24.92
N TYR A 301 2.56 3.30 23.91
CA TYR A 301 3.13 3.75 22.66
C TYR A 301 4.03 4.98 22.85
N GLN A 302 3.57 6.00 23.59
CA GLN A 302 4.40 7.14 23.93
C GLN A 302 5.59 6.70 24.81
N LEU A 303 5.36 5.79 25.77
CA LEU A 303 6.42 5.27 26.62
C LEU A 303 7.51 4.54 25.83
N ALA A 304 7.13 3.82 24.76
CA ALA A 304 8.13 3.16 23.92
C ALA A 304 9.10 4.18 23.32
N PHE A 305 8.66 5.36 22.87
CA PHE A 305 9.55 6.42 22.39
C PHE A 305 10.38 7.02 23.55
N THR A 306 9.74 7.36 24.65
CA THR A 306 10.38 7.98 25.82
C THR A 306 11.49 7.10 26.41
N LEU A 307 11.32 5.76 26.37
CA LEU A 307 12.39 4.81 26.77
C LEU A 307 13.58 4.85 25.82
N GLY A 308 13.43 5.33 24.59
CA GLY A 308 14.51 5.55 23.64
C GLY A 308 15.49 6.67 24.05
N GLU A 309 15.03 7.62 24.84
CA GLU A 309 15.83 8.76 25.33
C GLU A 309 16.72 8.38 26.54
N VAL A 310 16.51 7.20 27.14
CA VAL A 310 17.26 6.70 28.28
C VAL A 310 18.41 5.80 27.83
N ARG A 311 19.54 5.89 28.51
CA ARG A 311 20.70 5.03 28.27
C ARG A 311 20.70 3.81 29.20
N GLY A 312 21.40 2.77 28.79
CA GLY A 312 21.60 1.55 29.59
C GLY A 312 20.53 0.48 29.42
N GLY A 313 20.80 -0.71 29.94
CA GLY A 313 20.02 -1.93 29.72
C GLY A 313 18.71 -2.01 30.50
N GLU A 314 18.55 -1.25 31.60
CA GLU A 314 17.36 -1.34 32.44
C GLU A 314 16.04 -1.05 31.70
N ARG A 315 16.06 -0.17 30.67
CA ARG A 315 14.91 0.15 29.83
C ARG A 315 14.44 -1.04 28.97
N LEU A 316 15.32 -1.99 28.70
CA LEU A 316 15.00 -3.15 27.84
C LEU A 316 13.93 -4.05 28.48
N THR A 317 13.86 -4.11 29.80
CA THR A 317 12.80 -4.85 30.52
C THR A 317 11.42 -4.26 30.21
N SER A 318 11.29 -2.94 30.22
CA SER A 318 10.04 -2.24 29.91
C SER A 318 9.69 -2.34 28.42
N LEU A 319 10.69 -2.19 27.52
CA LEU A 319 10.50 -2.40 26.08
C LEU A 319 10.06 -3.83 25.76
N ALA A 320 10.63 -4.83 26.46
CA ALA A 320 10.23 -6.23 26.32
C ALA A 320 8.79 -6.48 26.80
N ALA A 321 8.38 -5.84 27.90
CA ALA A 321 7.00 -5.94 28.39
C ALA A 321 6.00 -5.37 27.40
N ILE A 322 6.28 -4.19 26.84
CA ILE A 322 5.46 -3.57 25.78
C ILE A 322 5.43 -4.45 24.53
N ALA A 323 6.56 -4.98 24.08
CA ALA A 323 6.63 -5.85 22.92
C ALA A 323 5.77 -7.11 23.08
N ARG A 324 5.78 -7.76 24.27
CA ARG A 324 4.94 -8.93 24.53
C ARG A 324 3.46 -8.64 24.40
N GLN A 325 3.05 -7.46 24.76
CA GLN A 325 1.64 -7.05 24.73
C GLN A 325 1.22 -6.57 23.33
N ASP A 326 2.06 -5.81 22.64
CA ASP A 326 1.64 -4.98 21.53
C ASP A 326 2.41 -5.24 20.21
N ALA A 327 3.24 -6.27 20.10
CA ALA A 327 3.98 -6.58 18.88
C ALA A 327 3.07 -6.83 17.65
N GLY A 328 1.76 -7.06 17.85
CA GLY A 328 0.77 -7.13 16.79
C GLY A 328 0.56 -5.82 16.04
N SER A 329 0.77 -4.66 16.70
CA SER A 329 0.67 -3.35 16.09
C SER A 329 1.96 -3.01 15.32
N ALA A 330 1.84 -2.71 14.03
CA ALA A 330 2.97 -2.26 13.21
C ALA A 330 3.56 -0.93 13.73
N TRP A 331 2.71 -0.03 14.20
CA TRP A 331 3.12 1.24 14.80
C TRP A 331 3.92 1.04 16.09
N MET A 332 3.47 0.12 16.95
CA MET A 332 4.20 -0.22 18.16
C MET A 332 5.56 -0.83 17.86
N ARG A 333 5.64 -1.75 16.89
CA ARG A 333 6.93 -2.30 16.44
C ARG A 333 7.86 -1.18 15.95
N ALA A 334 7.34 -0.22 15.17
CA ALA A 334 8.12 0.93 14.70
C ALA A 334 8.64 1.79 15.87
N ALA A 335 7.79 2.08 16.88
CA ALA A 335 8.18 2.83 18.08
C ALA A 335 9.28 2.11 18.86
N LEU A 336 9.10 0.81 19.12
CA LEU A 336 10.08 -0.01 19.83
C LEU A 336 11.44 -0.05 19.09
N LEU A 337 11.41 -0.27 17.76
CA LEU A 337 12.64 -0.33 16.96
C LEU A 337 13.36 1.02 16.89
N SER A 338 12.61 2.15 16.83
CA SER A 338 13.21 3.49 16.82
C SER A 338 13.91 3.84 18.12
N SER A 339 13.50 3.21 19.21
CA SER A 339 14.05 3.43 20.57
C SER A 339 15.26 2.57 20.90
N LEU A 340 15.71 1.74 19.95
CA LEU A 340 16.84 0.84 20.11
C LEU A 340 18.10 1.40 19.45
N ALA A 341 18.52 2.62 19.80
CA ALA A 341 19.85 3.12 19.43
C ALA A 341 20.97 2.18 19.89
N GLU A 342 20.79 1.49 21.00
CA GLU A 342 21.65 0.43 21.55
C GLU A 342 20.79 -0.66 22.21
N GLY A 343 21.32 -1.87 22.42
CA GLY A 343 20.65 -2.97 23.13
C GLY A 343 19.67 -3.77 22.27
N ALA A 344 19.71 -3.65 20.94
CA ALA A 344 18.82 -4.41 20.05
C ALA A 344 19.09 -5.92 20.14
N GLY A 345 20.36 -6.33 20.24
CA GLY A 345 20.76 -7.73 20.40
C GLY A 345 20.35 -8.31 21.76
N GLU A 346 20.42 -7.51 22.82
CA GLU A 346 19.94 -7.93 24.15
C GLU A 346 18.42 -8.11 24.15
N LEU A 347 17.67 -7.16 23.59
CA LEU A 347 16.21 -7.27 23.49
C LEU A 347 15.81 -8.48 22.63
N PHE A 348 16.53 -8.74 21.53
CA PHE A 348 16.33 -9.93 20.72
C PHE A 348 16.49 -11.20 21.58
N THR A 349 17.55 -11.30 22.37
CA THR A 349 17.82 -12.46 23.22
C THR A 349 16.73 -12.67 24.27
N VAL A 350 16.30 -11.59 24.93
CA VAL A 350 15.24 -11.64 25.95
C VAL A 350 13.91 -12.13 25.35
N LEU A 351 13.53 -11.60 24.20
CA LEU A 351 12.24 -11.94 23.57
C LEU A 351 12.28 -13.30 22.86
N SER A 352 13.39 -13.64 22.22
CA SER A 352 13.54 -14.94 21.57
C SER A 352 13.66 -16.09 22.57
N GLY A 353 14.12 -15.83 23.80
CA GLY A 353 14.10 -16.77 24.91
C GLY A 353 12.68 -17.07 25.46
N ASP A 354 11.68 -16.26 25.11
CA ASP A 354 10.28 -16.43 25.53
C ASP A 354 9.53 -17.31 24.53
N PRO A 355 9.19 -18.59 24.87
CA PRO A 355 8.56 -19.50 23.93
C PRO A 355 7.16 -19.05 23.54
N VAL A 356 6.40 -18.38 24.43
CA VAL A 356 5.04 -17.89 24.15
C VAL A 356 5.10 -16.77 23.12
N PHE A 357 6.01 -15.80 23.31
CA PHE A 357 6.20 -14.70 22.37
C PHE A 357 6.66 -15.22 21.00
N ARG A 358 7.64 -16.11 20.98
CA ARG A 358 8.24 -16.70 19.77
C ARG A 358 7.24 -17.55 18.99
N ALA A 359 6.21 -18.14 19.63
CA ALA A 359 5.21 -18.94 18.97
C ALA A 359 4.17 -18.10 18.19
N THR A 360 4.07 -16.80 18.46
CA THR A 360 3.11 -15.90 17.78
C THR A 360 3.68 -15.35 16.46
N GLU A 361 2.82 -15.16 15.46
CA GLU A 361 3.22 -14.51 14.19
C GLU A 361 3.78 -13.10 14.44
N ALA A 362 3.12 -12.32 15.28
CA ALA A 362 3.56 -10.98 15.66
C ALA A 362 4.93 -10.98 16.34
N GLY A 363 5.20 -11.93 17.23
CA GLY A 363 6.48 -12.11 17.88
C GLY A 363 7.58 -12.48 16.90
N GLN A 364 7.31 -13.41 15.99
CA GLN A 364 8.25 -13.80 14.93
C GLN A 364 8.57 -12.63 13.99
N GLU A 365 7.55 -11.85 13.61
CA GLU A 365 7.75 -10.65 12.79
C GLU A 365 8.63 -9.63 13.51
N PHE A 366 8.38 -9.37 14.78
CA PHE A 366 9.19 -8.43 15.55
C PHE A 366 10.64 -8.92 15.72
N LEU A 367 10.85 -10.20 16.01
CA LEU A 367 12.18 -10.79 16.09
C LEU A 367 12.95 -10.71 14.76
N ARG A 368 12.26 -10.89 13.61
CA ARG A 368 12.90 -10.68 12.31
C ARG A 368 13.34 -9.22 12.12
N GLN A 369 12.48 -8.27 12.50
CA GLN A 369 12.82 -6.83 12.42
C GLN A 369 13.97 -6.47 13.37
N LEU A 370 14.02 -7.03 14.56
CA LEU A 370 15.15 -6.86 15.49
C LEU A 370 16.46 -7.43 14.92
N ALA A 371 16.42 -8.62 14.35
CA ALA A 371 17.58 -9.22 13.70
C ALA A 371 18.10 -8.34 12.55
N ALA A 372 17.19 -7.80 11.72
CA ALA A 372 17.54 -6.87 10.65
C ALA A 372 18.15 -5.57 11.19
N LEU A 373 17.64 -5.04 12.30
CA LEU A 373 18.18 -3.86 12.96
C LEU A 373 19.60 -4.12 13.50
N VAL A 374 19.83 -5.27 14.18
CA VAL A 374 21.15 -5.68 14.66
C VAL A 374 22.14 -5.78 13.50
N GLY A 375 21.73 -6.39 12.39
CA GLY A 375 22.56 -6.48 11.19
C GLY A 375 22.90 -5.09 10.61
N ALA A 376 21.90 -4.18 10.51
CA ALA A 376 22.11 -2.84 9.98
C ALA A 376 23.06 -1.98 10.83
N LYS A 377 23.08 -2.20 12.14
CA LYS A 377 24.02 -1.55 13.06
C LYS A 377 25.42 -2.14 13.01
N ASN A 378 25.53 -3.39 12.63
CA ASN A 378 26.78 -4.11 12.46
C ASN A 378 27.70 -4.06 13.71
N SER A 379 27.12 -4.10 14.92
CA SER A 379 27.87 -4.29 16.14
C SER A 379 28.32 -5.76 16.23
N ALA A 380 29.60 -6.02 16.15
CA ALA A 380 30.13 -7.39 16.19
C ALA A 380 29.67 -8.18 17.42
N THR A 381 29.55 -7.53 18.57
CA THR A 381 29.05 -8.14 19.81
C THR A 381 27.58 -8.54 19.67
N GLU A 382 26.70 -7.63 19.22
CA GLU A 382 25.25 -7.90 19.05
C GLU A 382 25.03 -8.96 17.97
N VAL A 383 25.71 -8.87 16.83
CA VAL A 383 25.63 -9.85 15.74
C VAL A 383 26.00 -11.24 16.21
N ASN A 384 27.12 -11.37 16.96
CA ASN A 384 27.57 -12.67 17.49
C ASN A 384 26.58 -13.26 18.50
N VAL A 385 25.97 -12.44 19.36
CA VAL A 385 24.94 -12.89 20.31
C VAL A 385 23.74 -13.47 19.56
N VAL A 386 23.22 -12.75 18.53
CA VAL A 386 22.09 -13.21 17.72
C VAL A 386 22.45 -14.50 16.97
N LEU A 387 23.62 -14.57 16.35
CA LEU A 387 24.05 -15.77 15.60
C LEU A 387 24.26 -16.98 16.51
N ALA A 388 24.83 -16.79 17.70
CA ALA A 388 25.01 -17.88 18.68
C ALA A 388 23.63 -18.45 19.10
N TYR A 389 22.65 -17.58 19.32
CA TYR A 389 21.28 -18.00 19.64
C TYR A 389 20.62 -18.75 18.45
N LEU A 390 20.71 -18.21 17.23
CA LEU A 390 20.11 -18.82 16.04
C LEU A 390 20.77 -20.16 15.69
N GLY A 391 22.04 -20.31 15.98
CA GLY A 391 22.79 -21.58 15.81
C GLY A 391 22.23 -22.72 16.66
N GLN A 392 21.71 -22.41 17.84
CA GLN A 392 21.17 -23.37 18.81
C GLN A 392 19.66 -23.55 18.75
N LEU A 393 18.97 -22.73 17.96
CA LEU A 393 17.51 -22.77 17.86
C LEU A 393 17.04 -24.06 17.19
N ASN A 394 16.19 -24.83 17.90
CA ASN A 394 15.63 -26.12 17.43
C ASN A 394 14.45 -25.95 16.46
N GLU A 395 14.17 -24.74 16.00
CA GLU A 395 13.14 -24.40 15.04
C GLU A 395 13.81 -23.92 13.73
N PRO A 396 14.17 -24.83 12.80
CA PRO A 396 15.03 -24.49 11.66
C PRO A 396 14.44 -23.39 10.76
N ALA A 397 13.14 -23.45 10.44
CA ALA A 397 12.47 -22.46 9.60
C ALA A 397 12.58 -21.05 10.19
N LEU A 398 12.38 -20.93 11.50
CA LEU A 398 12.50 -19.67 12.23
C LEU A 398 13.95 -19.18 12.25
N ALA A 399 14.90 -20.08 12.53
CA ALA A 399 16.33 -19.77 12.48
C ALA A 399 16.75 -19.23 11.10
N PHE A 400 16.32 -19.88 10.01
CA PHE A 400 16.61 -19.43 8.65
C PHE A 400 16.01 -18.06 8.34
N SER A 401 14.74 -17.83 8.71
CA SER A 401 14.04 -16.56 8.52
C SER A 401 14.73 -15.41 9.24
N MET A 402 15.11 -15.60 10.52
CA MET A 402 15.79 -14.58 11.31
C MET A 402 17.23 -14.35 10.82
N THR A 403 17.95 -15.41 10.43
CA THR A 403 19.30 -15.29 9.85
C THR A 403 19.26 -14.53 8.53
N SER A 404 18.24 -14.75 7.68
CA SER A 404 18.06 -13.98 6.46
C SER A 404 17.83 -12.50 6.75
N ALA A 405 16.99 -12.18 7.74
CA ALA A 405 16.74 -10.80 8.15
C ALA A 405 18.01 -10.11 8.70
N LEU A 406 18.79 -10.81 9.52
CA LEU A 406 20.10 -10.34 9.97
C LEU A 406 21.03 -10.04 8.78
N GLY A 407 21.08 -10.95 7.80
CA GLY A 407 21.86 -10.79 6.58
C GLY A 407 21.43 -9.59 5.74
N GLU A 408 20.12 -9.35 5.61
CA GLU A 408 19.58 -8.15 4.94
C GLU A 408 19.99 -6.86 5.67
N GLY A 409 20.03 -6.88 6.99
CA GLY A 409 20.55 -5.80 7.80
C GLY A 409 22.03 -5.54 7.52
N LEU A 410 22.86 -6.58 7.58
CA LEU A 410 24.31 -6.51 7.31
C LEU A 410 24.59 -5.99 5.89
N GLN A 411 23.80 -6.38 4.89
CA GLN A 411 23.92 -5.86 3.52
C GLN A 411 23.71 -4.33 3.46
N ARG A 412 22.80 -3.77 4.26
CA ARG A 412 22.63 -2.31 4.38
C ARG A 412 23.87 -1.64 4.96
N ALA A 413 24.59 -2.33 5.86
CA ALA A 413 25.89 -1.92 6.37
C ALA A 413 27.06 -2.26 5.42
N ARG A 414 26.77 -2.81 4.22
CA ARG A 414 27.76 -3.27 3.22
C ARG A 414 28.66 -4.41 3.69
N VAL A 415 28.17 -5.23 4.59
CA VAL A 415 28.85 -6.43 5.12
C VAL A 415 28.11 -7.67 4.64
N SER A 416 28.86 -8.69 4.23
CA SER A 416 28.29 -9.99 3.86
C SER A 416 28.03 -10.84 5.11
N LEU A 417 26.87 -11.49 5.18
CA LEU A 417 26.56 -12.44 6.24
C LEU A 417 27.62 -13.57 6.33
N ALA A 418 28.14 -14.03 5.19
CA ALA A 418 29.16 -15.07 5.13
C ALA A 418 30.48 -14.66 5.85
N GLN A 419 30.74 -13.36 6.03
CA GLN A 419 31.92 -12.84 6.73
C GLN A 419 31.73 -12.74 8.25
N SER A 420 30.52 -13.05 8.77
CA SER A 420 30.16 -12.84 10.18
C SER A 420 30.53 -14.03 11.11
N GLY A 421 31.35 -14.98 10.65
CA GLY A 421 31.94 -16.02 11.49
C GLY A 421 31.39 -17.43 11.31
N GLY A 422 31.97 -18.42 12.01
CA GLY A 422 31.72 -19.85 11.80
C GLY A 422 30.30 -20.33 12.15
N ALA A 423 29.59 -19.64 13.04
CA ALA A 423 28.19 -19.98 13.37
C ALA A 423 27.23 -19.87 12.15
N VAL A 424 27.50 -18.94 11.24
CA VAL A 424 26.75 -18.75 10.00
C VAL A 424 26.91 -19.94 9.06
N ALA A 425 28.13 -20.49 8.94
CA ALA A 425 28.39 -21.61 8.03
C ALA A 425 27.49 -22.84 8.36
N GLY A 426 27.38 -23.17 9.65
CA GLY A 426 26.52 -24.27 10.09
C GLY A 426 25.01 -24.02 9.83
N ILE A 427 24.55 -22.76 9.94
CA ILE A 427 23.17 -22.40 9.63
C ILE A 427 22.93 -22.50 8.11
N LEU A 428 23.84 -21.99 7.28
CA LEU A 428 23.77 -22.06 5.83
C LEU A 428 23.81 -23.51 5.31
N GLU A 429 24.66 -24.36 5.88
CA GLU A 429 24.72 -25.79 5.55
C GLU A 429 23.39 -26.50 5.85
N ARG A 430 22.78 -26.23 6.99
CA ARG A 430 21.44 -26.74 7.35
C ARG A 430 20.38 -26.22 6.38
N ALA A 431 20.45 -24.94 5.97
CA ALA A 431 19.53 -24.35 5.02
C ALA A 431 19.65 -25.00 3.64
N VAL A 432 20.88 -25.28 3.18
CA VAL A 432 21.11 -26.02 1.93
C VAL A 432 20.42 -27.39 1.97
N LYS A 433 20.65 -28.16 3.03
CA LYS A 433 20.02 -29.49 3.21
C LYS A 433 18.48 -29.39 3.22
N ALA A 434 17.95 -28.42 3.96
CA ALA A 434 16.50 -28.22 4.06
C ALA A 434 15.88 -27.74 2.74
N ALA A 435 16.54 -26.92 1.96
CA ALA A 435 16.06 -26.46 0.65
C ALA A 435 15.95 -27.63 -0.35
N ASP A 436 16.89 -28.57 -0.31
CA ASP A 436 16.95 -29.72 -1.22
C ASP A 436 16.05 -30.88 -0.79
N ASP A 437 15.67 -30.96 0.48
CA ASP A 437 14.88 -32.07 1.04
C ASP A 437 13.39 -31.96 0.65
N GLY A 438 13.00 -32.73 -0.39
CA GLY A 438 11.62 -32.79 -0.85
C GLY A 438 10.62 -33.43 0.13
N ALA A 439 11.07 -34.09 1.20
CA ALA A 439 10.20 -34.66 2.22
C ALA A 439 9.75 -33.59 3.27
N LEU A 440 10.47 -32.47 3.36
CA LEU A 440 10.09 -31.39 4.26
C LEU A 440 8.91 -30.57 3.73
N PRO A 441 8.02 -30.09 4.61
CA PRO A 441 6.94 -29.20 4.21
C PRO A 441 7.46 -27.85 3.68
N GLU A 442 6.68 -27.22 2.81
CA GLU A 442 7.02 -25.91 2.20
C GLU A 442 7.36 -24.85 3.25
N ALA A 443 6.64 -24.80 4.36
CA ALA A 443 6.88 -23.87 5.45
C ALA A 443 8.29 -23.97 6.05
N ALA A 444 8.92 -25.13 5.95
CA ALA A 444 10.32 -25.36 6.38
C ALA A 444 11.31 -25.03 5.24
N ARG A 445 10.98 -25.36 4.00
CA ARG A 445 11.85 -25.20 2.83
C ARG A 445 11.96 -23.75 2.36
N VAL A 446 10.85 -23.00 2.31
CA VAL A 446 10.81 -21.62 1.80
C VAL A 446 11.79 -20.70 2.54
N PRO A 447 11.84 -20.64 3.87
CA PRO A 447 12.85 -19.86 4.59
C PRO A 447 14.29 -20.29 4.30
N ALA A 448 14.52 -21.60 4.13
CA ALA A 448 15.83 -22.13 3.77
C ALA A 448 16.27 -21.63 2.40
N VAL A 449 15.41 -21.70 1.37
CA VAL A 449 15.68 -21.20 0.01
C VAL A 449 15.98 -19.70 0.03
N ARG A 450 15.21 -18.92 0.76
CA ARG A 450 15.45 -17.47 0.90
C ARG A 450 16.78 -17.12 1.52
N LEU A 451 17.24 -17.92 2.50
CA LEU A 451 18.52 -17.71 3.16
C LEU A 451 19.71 -17.91 2.21
N LEU A 452 19.56 -18.71 1.14
CA LEU A 452 20.60 -18.91 0.12
C LEU A 452 21.00 -17.61 -0.62
N ALA A 453 20.17 -16.55 -0.55
CA ALA A 453 20.54 -15.23 -1.08
C ALA A 453 21.81 -14.64 -0.46
N HIS A 454 22.24 -15.16 0.69
CA HIS A 454 23.42 -14.70 1.41
C HIS A 454 24.67 -15.54 1.13
N GLN A 455 24.58 -16.55 0.26
CA GLN A 455 25.72 -17.29 -0.29
C GLN A 455 26.22 -16.63 -1.59
N PRO A 456 27.45 -16.88 -2.04
CA PRO A 456 27.89 -16.54 -3.38
C PRO A 456 26.99 -17.19 -4.45
N TYR A 457 26.72 -16.49 -5.54
CA TYR A 457 25.90 -17.05 -6.64
C TYR A 457 26.48 -18.34 -7.20
N ALA A 458 27.81 -18.43 -7.30
CA ALA A 458 28.50 -19.65 -7.77
C ALA A 458 28.14 -20.91 -6.96
N GLU A 459 27.77 -20.76 -5.69
CA GLU A 459 27.36 -21.86 -4.80
C GLU A 459 25.85 -22.11 -4.84
N ALA A 460 25.04 -21.03 -4.82
CA ALA A 460 23.58 -21.10 -4.71
C ALA A 460 22.87 -21.20 -6.06
N GLY A 461 23.43 -20.61 -7.14
CA GLY A 461 22.71 -20.39 -8.40
C GLY A 461 22.17 -21.66 -9.04
N LYS A 462 23.00 -22.68 -9.24
CA LYS A 462 22.57 -23.96 -9.83
C LYS A 462 21.45 -24.63 -9.05
N ARG A 463 21.52 -24.57 -7.72
CA ARG A 463 20.47 -25.12 -6.84
C ARG A 463 19.17 -24.36 -6.97
N LEU A 464 19.22 -23.01 -6.96
CA LEU A 464 18.03 -22.19 -7.13
C LEU A 464 17.35 -22.41 -8.48
N ILE A 465 18.13 -22.59 -9.56
CA ILE A 465 17.61 -22.96 -10.87
C ILE A 465 16.97 -24.35 -10.84
N ALA A 466 17.58 -25.33 -10.20
CA ALA A 466 17.00 -26.67 -10.05
C ALA A 466 15.69 -26.68 -9.25
N LEU A 467 15.54 -25.76 -8.29
CA LEU A 467 14.29 -25.60 -7.52
C LEU A 467 13.14 -24.96 -8.34
N LEU A 468 13.38 -24.52 -9.57
CA LEU A 468 12.33 -24.09 -10.52
C LEU A 468 11.67 -25.26 -11.23
N ASP A 469 12.18 -26.48 -11.06
CA ASP A 469 11.62 -27.68 -11.70
C ASP A 469 10.13 -27.83 -11.37
N GLN A 470 9.38 -28.29 -12.36
CA GLN A 470 7.91 -28.41 -12.32
C GLN A 470 7.39 -29.38 -11.24
N SER A 471 8.21 -30.33 -10.79
CA SER A 471 7.89 -31.23 -9.69
C SER A 471 7.93 -30.56 -8.31
N GLN A 472 8.58 -29.40 -8.19
CA GLN A 472 8.69 -28.66 -6.95
C GLN A 472 7.37 -27.95 -6.59
N PRO A 473 7.05 -27.83 -5.30
CA PRO A 473 5.92 -27.01 -4.86
C PRO A 473 6.05 -25.57 -5.33
N GLN A 474 4.93 -24.94 -5.72
CA GLN A 474 4.93 -23.58 -6.28
C GLN A 474 5.56 -22.56 -5.32
N ALA A 475 5.31 -22.67 -4.01
CA ALA A 475 5.89 -21.75 -3.01
C ALA A 475 7.44 -21.84 -2.98
N VAL A 476 8.01 -23.02 -3.19
CA VAL A 476 9.46 -23.24 -3.30
C VAL A 476 10.00 -22.63 -4.59
N GLN A 477 9.32 -22.82 -5.71
CA GLN A 477 9.68 -22.23 -7.00
C GLN A 477 9.68 -20.69 -6.93
N LEU A 478 8.63 -20.09 -6.36
CA LEU A 478 8.54 -18.65 -6.16
C LEU A 478 9.62 -18.11 -5.21
N ALA A 479 9.93 -18.86 -4.15
CA ALA A 479 11.02 -18.49 -3.24
C ALA A 479 12.38 -18.53 -3.97
N ALA A 480 12.60 -19.52 -4.84
CA ALA A 480 13.83 -19.61 -5.64
C ALA A 480 13.96 -18.42 -6.61
N LEU A 481 12.89 -18.05 -7.34
CA LEU A 481 12.88 -16.85 -8.19
C LEU A 481 13.15 -15.57 -7.40
N GLY A 482 12.46 -15.37 -6.28
CA GLY A 482 12.67 -14.22 -5.41
C GLY A 482 14.08 -14.17 -4.81
N THR A 483 14.70 -15.31 -4.62
CA THR A 483 16.10 -15.41 -4.16
C THR A 483 17.07 -15.07 -5.29
N LEU A 484 16.85 -15.58 -6.52
CA LEU A 484 17.62 -15.22 -7.71
C LEU A 484 17.60 -13.71 -7.99
N ALA A 485 16.48 -13.06 -7.74
CA ALA A 485 16.34 -11.60 -7.90
C ALA A 485 17.33 -10.80 -7.03
N LYS A 486 17.73 -11.33 -5.87
CA LYS A 486 18.60 -10.63 -4.91
C LYS A 486 20.08 -10.63 -5.32
N PHE A 487 20.51 -11.51 -6.20
CA PHE A 487 21.90 -11.56 -6.65
C PHE A 487 22.23 -10.42 -7.61
N ASN A 488 23.49 -9.98 -7.59
CA ASN A 488 24.03 -8.99 -8.52
C ASN A 488 24.81 -9.65 -9.68
N ASP A 489 24.76 -10.99 -9.77
CA ASP A 489 25.53 -11.76 -10.73
C ASP A 489 24.89 -11.67 -12.12
N ALA A 490 25.71 -11.45 -13.15
CA ALA A 490 25.26 -11.36 -14.53
C ALA A 490 24.72 -12.71 -15.07
N SER A 491 25.21 -13.84 -14.53
CA SER A 491 24.83 -15.18 -14.97
C SER A 491 23.39 -15.55 -14.67
N VAL A 492 22.71 -14.82 -13.76
CA VAL A 492 21.31 -15.11 -13.40
C VAL A 492 20.39 -15.15 -14.61
N GLY A 493 20.56 -14.23 -15.55
CA GLY A 493 19.74 -14.19 -16.78
C GLY A 493 20.02 -15.39 -17.66
N ALA A 494 21.30 -15.67 -17.91
CA ALA A 494 21.76 -16.79 -18.72
C ALA A 494 21.32 -18.16 -18.17
N ASP A 495 21.28 -18.32 -16.84
CA ASP A 495 20.84 -19.55 -16.19
C ASP A 495 19.31 -19.71 -16.13
N LEU A 496 18.57 -18.58 -16.01
CA LEU A 496 17.11 -18.56 -15.90
C LEU A 496 16.41 -18.74 -17.27
N LEU A 497 16.91 -18.07 -18.32
CA LEU A 497 16.25 -18.06 -19.63
C LEU A 497 16.10 -19.46 -20.27
N PRO A 498 17.03 -20.41 -20.14
CA PRO A 498 16.84 -21.78 -20.64
C PRO A 498 15.64 -22.51 -20.00
N GLN A 499 15.23 -22.12 -18.79
CA GLN A 499 14.08 -22.71 -18.09
C GLN A 499 12.75 -22.12 -18.55
N TRP A 500 12.76 -21.05 -19.37
CA TRP A 500 11.57 -20.28 -19.73
C TRP A 500 10.38 -21.12 -20.16
N ASN A 501 10.60 -22.12 -21.02
CA ASN A 501 9.53 -22.95 -21.57
C ASN A 501 8.95 -23.95 -20.56
N SER A 502 9.66 -24.28 -19.49
CA SER A 502 9.19 -25.13 -18.40
C SER A 502 8.49 -24.33 -17.29
N LEU A 503 8.64 -22.99 -17.26
CA LEU A 503 7.97 -22.15 -16.29
C LEU A 503 6.47 -22.05 -16.58
N THR A 504 5.66 -22.12 -15.53
CA THR A 504 4.22 -21.88 -15.59
C THR A 504 3.91 -20.40 -15.86
N PRO A 505 2.68 -20.02 -16.24
CA PRO A 505 2.30 -18.62 -16.43
C PRO A 505 2.63 -17.75 -15.22
N ARG A 506 2.36 -18.25 -14.01
CA ARG A 506 2.66 -17.55 -12.77
C ARG A 506 4.15 -17.31 -12.57
N LEU A 507 4.96 -18.34 -12.77
CA LEU A 507 6.41 -18.22 -12.64
C LEU A 507 7.02 -17.30 -13.70
N ARG A 508 6.48 -17.28 -14.92
CA ARG A 508 6.90 -16.33 -15.96
C ARG A 508 6.60 -14.89 -15.58
N ALA A 509 5.40 -14.64 -15.08
CA ALA A 509 5.03 -13.31 -14.58
C ALA A 509 5.99 -12.81 -13.51
N GLU A 510 6.46 -13.68 -12.61
CA GLU A 510 7.44 -13.34 -11.58
C GLU A 510 8.89 -13.31 -12.10
N ALA A 511 9.22 -14.04 -13.16
CA ALA A 511 10.56 -14.05 -13.74
C ALA A 511 10.85 -12.80 -14.59
N VAL A 512 9.84 -12.20 -15.23
CA VAL A 512 10.01 -10.97 -16.03
C VAL A 512 10.59 -9.84 -15.18
N PRO A 513 10.04 -9.44 -14.00
CA PRO A 513 10.65 -8.43 -13.14
C PRO A 513 12.10 -8.75 -12.76
N VAL A 514 12.43 -10.01 -12.51
CA VAL A 514 13.81 -10.43 -12.19
C VAL A 514 14.77 -10.14 -13.35
N LEU A 515 14.32 -10.39 -14.57
CA LEU A 515 15.09 -10.12 -15.79
C LEU A 515 15.18 -8.61 -16.10
N LEU A 516 14.11 -7.86 -15.83
CA LEU A 516 14.09 -6.40 -16.08
C LEU A 516 14.86 -5.60 -15.03
N ALA A 517 15.16 -6.17 -13.88
CA ALA A 517 15.75 -5.43 -12.75
C ALA A 517 17.20 -4.95 -13.03
N ARG A 518 17.91 -5.55 -13.98
CA ARG A 518 19.32 -5.26 -14.26
C ARG A 518 19.61 -5.20 -15.74
N PRO A 519 20.52 -4.29 -16.18
CA PRO A 519 20.79 -4.10 -17.61
C PRO A 519 21.30 -5.36 -18.31
N GLU A 520 22.17 -6.15 -17.67
CA GLU A 520 22.71 -7.38 -18.24
C GLU A 520 21.60 -8.40 -18.52
N ARG A 521 20.72 -8.62 -17.57
CA ARG A 521 19.58 -9.55 -17.66
C ARG A 521 18.53 -9.07 -18.66
N ALA A 522 18.23 -7.75 -18.66
CA ALA A 522 17.31 -7.14 -19.62
C ALA A 522 17.84 -7.28 -21.05
N THR A 523 19.15 -7.13 -21.24
CA THR A 523 19.81 -7.34 -22.52
C THR A 523 19.64 -8.79 -23.01
N GLU A 524 19.82 -9.76 -22.12
CA GLU A 524 19.64 -11.20 -22.46
C GLU A 524 18.19 -11.52 -22.80
N LEU A 525 17.22 -11.00 -22.03
CA LEU A 525 15.80 -11.15 -22.36
C LEU A 525 15.48 -10.57 -23.74
N LEU A 526 15.96 -9.35 -24.04
CA LEU A 526 15.75 -8.71 -25.34
C LEU A 526 16.43 -9.49 -26.47
N ARG A 527 17.61 -10.07 -26.25
CA ARG A 527 18.25 -10.98 -27.23
C ARG A 527 17.42 -12.23 -27.46
N ALA A 528 16.88 -12.84 -26.42
CA ALA A 528 15.99 -14.00 -26.54
C ALA A 528 14.70 -13.67 -27.31
N ILE A 529 14.14 -12.44 -27.09
CA ILE A 529 13.00 -11.95 -27.86
C ILE A 529 13.39 -11.71 -29.31
N GLY A 530 14.51 -11.05 -29.58
CA GLY A 530 15.00 -10.81 -30.93
C GLY A 530 15.35 -12.08 -31.73
N ALA A 531 15.76 -13.14 -31.05
CA ALA A 531 15.99 -14.48 -31.61
C ALA A 531 14.69 -15.30 -31.79
N GLY A 532 13.54 -14.81 -31.33
CA GLY A 532 12.26 -15.52 -31.39
C GLY A 532 12.10 -16.65 -30.36
N THR A 533 13.06 -16.84 -29.48
CA THR A 533 13.00 -17.87 -28.41
C THR A 533 11.93 -17.53 -27.37
N ILE A 534 11.73 -16.24 -27.11
CA ILE A 534 10.69 -15.68 -26.23
C ILE A 534 9.90 -14.67 -27.07
N ARG A 535 8.57 -14.68 -26.96
CA ARG A 535 7.72 -13.72 -27.69
C ARG A 535 7.70 -12.37 -26.96
N ALA A 536 7.64 -11.28 -27.71
CA ALA A 536 7.53 -9.93 -27.16
C ALA A 536 6.24 -9.72 -26.33
N SER A 537 5.18 -10.48 -26.61
CA SER A 537 3.90 -10.46 -25.90
C SER A 537 3.97 -10.91 -24.43
N VAL A 538 5.10 -11.41 -23.96
CA VAL A 538 5.34 -11.67 -22.52
C VAL A 538 5.49 -10.37 -21.71
N LEU A 539 5.75 -9.25 -22.39
CA LEU A 539 5.91 -7.93 -21.82
C LEU A 539 4.61 -7.13 -21.91
N ASP A 540 4.16 -6.58 -20.82
CA ASP A 540 3.07 -5.62 -20.83
C ASP A 540 3.52 -4.22 -21.31
N SER A 541 2.55 -3.32 -21.55
CA SER A 541 2.82 -1.96 -22.06
C SER A 541 3.71 -1.14 -21.12
N THR A 542 3.64 -1.36 -19.81
CA THR A 542 4.47 -0.67 -18.79
C THR A 542 5.90 -1.18 -18.87
N GLN A 543 6.10 -2.48 -19.03
CA GLN A 543 7.42 -3.13 -19.16
C GLN A 543 8.08 -2.75 -20.48
N VAL A 544 7.31 -2.67 -21.57
CA VAL A 544 7.81 -2.15 -22.87
C VAL A 544 8.27 -0.70 -22.72
N LYS A 545 7.46 0.15 -22.08
CA LYS A 545 7.83 1.54 -21.82
C LYS A 545 9.08 1.64 -20.94
N LEU A 546 9.19 0.80 -19.92
CA LEU A 546 10.38 0.72 -19.07
C LEU A 546 11.62 0.41 -19.91
N LEU A 547 11.59 -0.63 -20.77
CA LEU A 547 12.71 -1.04 -21.61
C LEU A 547 13.11 0.04 -22.61
N THR A 548 12.13 0.69 -23.27
CA THR A 548 12.39 1.77 -24.25
C THR A 548 12.85 3.07 -23.60
N SER A 549 12.67 3.26 -22.30
CA SER A 549 13.17 4.38 -21.51
C SER A 549 14.22 3.97 -20.47
N TYR A 550 14.81 2.78 -20.60
CA TYR A 550 15.73 2.21 -19.62
C TYR A 550 16.95 3.12 -19.39
N ARG A 551 17.48 3.16 -18.16
CA ARG A 551 18.63 4.02 -17.84
C ARG A 551 19.88 3.68 -18.64
N ASP A 552 20.13 2.41 -18.92
CA ASP A 552 21.24 1.92 -19.74
C ASP A 552 20.94 2.14 -21.23
N ALA A 553 21.90 2.71 -21.97
CA ALA A 553 21.73 3.01 -23.40
C ALA A 553 21.64 1.75 -24.25
N THR A 554 22.44 0.73 -23.94
CA THR A 554 22.47 -0.53 -24.69
C THR A 554 21.13 -1.24 -24.65
N VAL A 555 20.49 -1.24 -23.46
CA VAL A 555 19.15 -1.81 -23.28
C VAL A 555 18.13 -1.02 -24.10
N ARG A 556 18.15 0.32 -24.05
CA ARG A 556 17.20 1.16 -24.82
C ARG A 556 17.31 0.93 -26.33
N GLU A 557 18.53 0.94 -26.85
CA GLU A 557 18.77 0.75 -28.28
C GLU A 557 18.33 -0.62 -28.76
N LEU A 558 18.64 -1.65 -27.97
CA LEU A 558 18.22 -3.01 -28.27
C LEU A 558 16.69 -3.16 -28.16
N ALA A 559 16.05 -2.58 -27.15
CA ALA A 559 14.61 -2.55 -26.99
C ALA A 559 13.92 -1.87 -28.18
N ALA A 560 14.41 -0.69 -28.59
CA ALA A 560 13.88 0.02 -29.75
C ALA A 560 13.97 -0.82 -31.04
N LYS A 561 15.08 -1.56 -31.22
CA LYS A 561 15.27 -2.43 -32.38
C LYS A 561 14.37 -3.67 -32.36
N VAL A 562 14.30 -4.34 -31.20
CA VAL A 562 13.63 -5.65 -31.06
C VAL A 562 12.12 -5.51 -30.92
N LEU A 563 11.64 -4.49 -30.17
CA LEU A 563 10.22 -4.32 -29.89
C LEU A 563 9.48 -3.48 -30.96
N ALA A 564 10.20 -2.71 -31.79
CA ALA A 564 9.61 -2.03 -32.94
C ALA A 564 9.40 -2.97 -34.15
N ALA A 565 10.15 -4.06 -34.24
CA ALA A 565 10.02 -5.06 -35.28
C ALA A 565 8.95 -6.08 -34.89
N SER A 566 7.68 -5.74 -35.04
CA SER A 566 6.67 -6.79 -35.22
C SER A 566 6.96 -7.44 -36.59
N PRO A 567 7.41 -8.70 -36.66
CA PRO A 567 7.53 -9.36 -37.95
C PRO A 567 6.16 -9.35 -38.61
N ALA A 568 6.09 -8.97 -39.86
CA ALA A 568 4.87 -9.11 -40.66
C ALA A 568 4.32 -10.52 -40.44
N SER A 569 3.06 -10.64 -40.07
CA SER A 569 2.42 -11.94 -39.87
C SER A 569 2.58 -12.79 -41.16
N ALA A 570 2.99 -14.05 -41.04
CA ALA A 570 2.96 -14.98 -42.17
C ALA A 570 1.54 -15.14 -42.73
N ARG A 571 0.52 -14.77 -41.95
CA ARG A 571 -0.90 -14.80 -42.30
C ARG A 571 -1.43 -13.47 -42.85
N GLN A 572 -0.58 -12.43 -43.01
CA GLN A 572 -0.99 -11.13 -43.54
C GLN A 572 -1.77 -11.21 -44.85
N PRO A 573 -1.38 -12.06 -45.85
CA PRO A 573 -2.16 -12.19 -47.08
C PRO A 573 -3.60 -12.69 -46.83
N ILE A 574 -3.83 -13.50 -45.80
CA ILE A 574 -5.15 -14.01 -45.43
C ILE A 574 -5.96 -12.89 -44.78
N ILE A 575 -5.31 -12.11 -43.87
CA ILE A 575 -5.94 -10.93 -43.23
C ILE A 575 -6.38 -9.94 -44.31
N ASP A 576 -5.51 -9.65 -45.28
CA ASP A 576 -5.79 -8.73 -46.36
C ASP A 576 -6.95 -9.24 -47.24
N GLY A 577 -7.07 -10.56 -47.42
CA GLY A 577 -8.20 -11.21 -48.13
C GLY A 577 -9.55 -10.98 -47.44
N TYR A 578 -9.55 -10.83 -46.11
CA TYR A 578 -10.75 -10.51 -45.33
C TYR A 578 -10.93 -9.01 -45.05
N ALA A 579 -10.03 -8.13 -45.44
CA ALA A 579 -10.18 -6.69 -45.25
C ALA A 579 -11.52 -6.10 -45.79
N PRO A 580 -12.11 -6.59 -46.87
CA PRO A 580 -13.44 -6.14 -47.30
C PRO A 580 -14.54 -6.32 -46.24
N ALA A 581 -14.44 -7.30 -45.35
CA ALA A 581 -15.39 -7.55 -44.27
C ALA A 581 -15.56 -6.33 -43.34
N LEU A 582 -14.53 -5.51 -43.20
CA LEU A 582 -14.57 -4.31 -42.34
C LEU A 582 -15.53 -3.23 -42.85
N SER A 583 -15.84 -3.22 -44.16
CA SER A 583 -16.72 -2.27 -44.84
C SER A 583 -18.12 -2.82 -45.10
N LEU A 584 -18.32 -4.12 -44.94
CA LEU A 584 -19.59 -4.77 -45.15
C LEU A 584 -20.53 -4.56 -43.95
N LYS A 585 -21.82 -4.50 -44.19
CA LYS A 585 -22.83 -4.50 -43.14
C LYS A 585 -23.02 -5.93 -42.62
N GLY A 586 -22.73 -6.17 -41.34
CA GLY A 586 -22.88 -7.48 -40.73
C GLY A 586 -24.31 -7.80 -40.29
N ASP A 587 -24.65 -9.11 -40.32
CA ASP A 587 -25.90 -9.65 -39.76
C ASP A 587 -25.54 -10.38 -38.43
N VAL A 588 -26.04 -9.83 -37.31
CA VAL A 588 -25.81 -10.34 -35.96
C VAL A 588 -26.37 -11.78 -35.78
N ALA A 589 -27.55 -12.06 -36.40
CA ALA A 589 -28.19 -13.38 -36.27
C ALA A 589 -27.42 -14.48 -37.02
N HIS A 590 -26.86 -14.16 -38.19
CA HIS A 590 -25.97 -15.05 -38.89
C HIS A 590 -24.61 -15.20 -38.23
N GLY A 591 -24.05 -14.09 -37.70
CA GLY A 591 -22.81 -14.11 -36.93
C GLY A 591 -22.92 -14.97 -35.66
N LYS A 592 -24.09 -15.00 -34.99
CA LYS A 592 -24.35 -15.91 -33.87
C LYS A 592 -24.25 -17.39 -34.29
N LYS A 593 -24.77 -17.77 -35.44
CA LYS A 593 -24.65 -19.14 -35.93
C LYS A 593 -23.19 -19.56 -36.17
N ILE A 594 -22.42 -18.66 -36.75
CA ILE A 594 -20.97 -18.90 -36.96
C ILE A 594 -20.24 -19.05 -35.62
N TYR A 595 -20.62 -18.23 -34.65
CA TYR A 595 -20.10 -18.36 -33.27
C TYR A 595 -20.44 -19.72 -32.65
N GLU A 596 -21.68 -20.17 -32.75
CA GLU A 596 -22.14 -21.47 -32.24
C GLU A 596 -21.41 -22.66 -32.91
N GLU A 597 -21.09 -22.55 -34.18
CA GLU A 597 -20.38 -23.58 -34.92
C GLU A 597 -18.88 -23.64 -34.65
N ARG A 598 -18.22 -22.49 -34.44
CA ARG A 598 -16.73 -22.42 -34.45
C ARG A 598 -16.10 -21.88 -33.16
N CYS A 599 -16.81 -21.12 -32.36
CA CYS A 599 -16.21 -20.36 -31.27
C CYS A 599 -16.71 -20.78 -29.86
N ILE A 600 -17.95 -21.28 -29.76
CA ILE A 600 -18.64 -21.54 -28.49
C ILE A 600 -17.90 -22.54 -27.60
N SER A 601 -17.16 -23.50 -28.18
CA SER A 601 -16.37 -24.49 -27.44
C SER A 601 -15.27 -23.88 -26.56
N CYS A 602 -14.87 -22.63 -26.87
CA CYS A 602 -13.74 -21.95 -26.23
C CYS A 602 -14.11 -20.56 -25.70
N HIS A 603 -15.09 -19.89 -26.27
CA HIS A 603 -15.43 -18.52 -25.89
C HIS A 603 -16.83 -18.41 -25.31
N ARG A 604 -16.99 -17.48 -24.35
CA ARG A 604 -18.30 -17.04 -23.86
C ARG A 604 -18.81 -15.82 -24.63
N SER A 605 -20.10 -15.78 -24.83
CA SER A 605 -20.82 -14.59 -25.29
C SER A 605 -22.20 -14.57 -24.64
N SER A 606 -22.57 -13.47 -23.96
CA SER A 606 -23.88 -13.30 -23.32
C SER A 606 -24.28 -14.47 -22.38
N GLY A 607 -23.30 -14.97 -21.60
CA GLY A 607 -23.50 -16.10 -20.67
C GLY A 607 -23.48 -17.49 -21.30
N GLU A 608 -23.54 -17.63 -22.62
CA GLU A 608 -23.46 -18.91 -23.34
C GLU A 608 -21.99 -19.24 -23.70
N GLY A 609 -21.64 -20.54 -23.75
CA GLY A 609 -20.31 -21.03 -24.14
C GLY A 609 -19.33 -21.23 -22.98
N PHE A 610 -18.03 -21.41 -23.31
CA PHE A 610 -16.99 -21.86 -22.37
C PHE A 610 -15.85 -20.86 -22.26
N ALA A 611 -15.23 -20.79 -21.08
CA ALA A 611 -14.20 -19.80 -20.73
C ALA A 611 -12.77 -20.38 -20.93
N LEU A 612 -12.42 -20.79 -22.15
CA LEU A 612 -11.04 -21.11 -22.52
C LEU A 612 -10.35 -19.91 -23.15
N GLY A 613 -11.07 -19.17 -24.01
CA GLY A 613 -10.65 -17.88 -24.55
C GLY A 613 -11.33 -16.72 -23.81
N PRO A 614 -11.01 -15.46 -24.18
CA PRO A 614 -11.65 -14.28 -23.61
C PRO A 614 -13.17 -14.27 -23.90
N ASP A 615 -13.94 -13.76 -22.93
CA ASP A 615 -15.35 -13.49 -23.13
C ASP A 615 -15.53 -12.35 -24.14
N PHE A 616 -16.45 -12.50 -25.10
CA PHE A 616 -16.67 -11.51 -26.16
C PHE A 616 -17.12 -10.15 -25.64
N VAL A 617 -17.81 -10.13 -24.49
CA VAL A 617 -18.15 -8.87 -23.81
C VAL A 617 -16.89 -8.05 -23.47
N THR A 618 -15.79 -8.71 -23.13
CA THR A 618 -14.54 -8.04 -22.74
C THR A 618 -13.72 -7.55 -23.94
N VAL A 619 -13.92 -8.14 -25.11
CA VAL A 619 -13.15 -7.80 -26.33
C VAL A 619 -13.93 -6.97 -27.35
N LYS A 620 -15.23 -6.77 -27.18
CA LYS A 620 -16.09 -6.03 -28.13
C LYS A 620 -15.63 -4.60 -28.44
N THR A 621 -14.92 -3.96 -27.50
CA THR A 621 -14.42 -2.59 -27.66
C THR A 621 -13.05 -2.52 -28.34
N THR A 622 -12.45 -3.66 -28.70
CA THR A 622 -11.12 -3.74 -29.30
C THR A 622 -11.06 -3.13 -30.72
N GLY A 623 -12.22 -3.10 -31.42
CA GLY A 623 -12.34 -2.65 -32.81
C GLY A 623 -12.25 -3.80 -33.80
N LYS A 624 -13.06 -3.70 -34.88
CA LYS A 624 -13.21 -4.80 -35.87
C LYS A 624 -11.91 -5.18 -36.59
N GLU A 625 -11.04 -4.20 -36.87
CA GLU A 625 -9.73 -4.46 -37.52
C GLU A 625 -8.86 -5.36 -36.64
N LYS A 626 -8.75 -5.05 -35.35
CA LYS A 626 -7.94 -5.85 -34.42
C LYS A 626 -8.60 -7.19 -34.12
N LEU A 627 -9.95 -7.25 -34.09
CA LEU A 627 -10.68 -8.51 -33.97
C LEU A 627 -10.43 -9.42 -35.17
N LEU A 628 -10.47 -8.88 -36.39
CA LEU A 628 -10.16 -9.60 -37.61
C LEU A 628 -8.73 -10.19 -37.56
N THR A 629 -7.75 -9.37 -37.19
CA THR A 629 -6.35 -9.84 -37.04
C THR A 629 -6.25 -10.98 -36.04
N ASN A 630 -6.89 -10.84 -34.86
CA ASN A 630 -6.82 -11.88 -33.83
C ASN A 630 -7.57 -13.17 -34.20
N LEU A 631 -8.62 -13.09 -35.01
CA LEU A 631 -9.36 -14.25 -35.51
C LEU A 631 -8.54 -15.03 -36.57
N VAL A 632 -7.90 -14.32 -37.49
CA VAL A 632 -7.14 -14.92 -38.57
C VAL A 632 -5.74 -15.34 -38.10
N ASP A 633 -5.10 -14.53 -37.28
CA ASP A 633 -3.77 -14.80 -36.70
C ASP A 633 -3.80 -14.74 -35.18
N PRO A 634 -4.32 -15.80 -34.54
CA PRO A 634 -4.40 -15.86 -33.07
C PRO A 634 -3.02 -15.94 -32.39
N ASN A 635 -1.97 -16.15 -33.19
CA ASN A 635 -0.59 -16.18 -32.73
C ASN A 635 0.16 -14.85 -32.88
N HIS A 636 -0.44 -13.85 -33.51
CA HIS A 636 0.17 -12.53 -33.68
C HIS A 636 0.47 -11.84 -32.36
N GLU A 637 -0.52 -11.83 -31.47
CA GLU A 637 -0.42 -11.18 -30.13
C GLU A 637 -1.10 -12.06 -29.08
N VAL A 638 -0.39 -13.04 -28.53
CA VAL A 638 -0.94 -13.96 -27.53
C VAL A 638 -0.65 -13.41 -26.13
N ARG A 639 -1.68 -13.11 -25.35
CA ARG A 639 -1.51 -12.78 -23.94
C ARG A 639 -1.02 -14.00 -23.15
N PRO A 640 -0.18 -13.80 -22.10
CA PRO A 640 0.41 -14.91 -21.34
C PRO A 640 -0.61 -15.92 -20.80
N GLU A 641 -1.81 -15.46 -20.41
CA GLU A 641 -2.88 -16.30 -19.87
C GLU A 641 -3.55 -17.20 -20.91
N PHE A 642 -3.36 -16.93 -22.21
CA PHE A 642 -3.93 -17.72 -23.32
C PHE A 642 -2.89 -18.56 -24.09
N VAL A 643 -1.69 -18.65 -23.54
CA VAL A 643 -0.63 -19.50 -24.10
C VAL A 643 -0.90 -20.97 -23.77
N ALA A 644 -0.89 -21.82 -24.78
CA ALA A 644 -1.09 -23.26 -24.62
C ALA A 644 0.08 -23.95 -23.92
N TYR A 645 -0.22 -24.88 -23.05
CA TYR A 645 0.72 -25.79 -22.39
C TYR A 645 0.46 -27.24 -22.78
N VAL A 646 1.51 -28.05 -22.84
CA VAL A 646 1.44 -29.50 -22.88
C VAL A 646 1.95 -30.01 -21.53
N VAL A 647 1.15 -30.81 -20.86
CA VAL A 647 1.50 -31.51 -19.61
C VAL A 647 1.47 -33.00 -19.86
N GLU A 648 2.62 -33.63 -19.74
CA GLU A 648 2.81 -35.06 -19.87
C GLU A 648 2.94 -35.66 -18.46
N THR A 649 2.19 -36.72 -18.18
CA THR A 649 2.22 -37.39 -16.86
C THR A 649 3.12 -38.62 -16.89
N LYS A 650 3.47 -39.12 -15.70
CA LYS A 650 4.24 -40.35 -15.53
C LYS A 650 3.43 -41.59 -15.92
N ASP A 651 2.12 -41.45 -16.04
CA ASP A 651 1.19 -42.51 -16.50
C ASP A 651 0.96 -42.44 -18.03
N ASP A 652 1.84 -41.77 -18.77
CA ASP A 652 1.80 -41.61 -20.23
C ASP A 652 0.55 -40.87 -20.75
N GLU A 653 -0.13 -40.07 -19.93
CA GLU A 653 -1.20 -39.20 -20.38
C GLU A 653 -0.66 -37.83 -20.79
N SER A 654 -1.29 -37.19 -21.77
CA SER A 654 -0.92 -35.89 -22.27
C SER A 654 -2.13 -34.93 -22.27
N TYR A 655 -1.98 -33.76 -21.68
CA TYR A 655 -3.00 -32.74 -21.63
C TYR A 655 -2.52 -31.47 -22.31
N VAL A 656 -3.29 -30.96 -23.28
CA VAL A 656 -3.02 -29.71 -23.98
C VAL A 656 -4.11 -28.70 -23.62
N GLY A 657 -3.74 -27.54 -23.09
CA GLY A 657 -4.70 -26.52 -22.70
C GLY A 657 -4.07 -25.34 -21.96
N LEU A 658 -4.88 -24.57 -21.25
CA LEU A 658 -4.43 -23.47 -20.41
C LEU A 658 -4.18 -23.95 -18.97
N VAL A 659 -3.10 -23.50 -18.38
CA VAL A 659 -2.88 -23.62 -16.93
C VAL A 659 -3.70 -22.53 -16.25
N VAL A 660 -4.84 -22.92 -15.65
CA VAL A 660 -5.81 -21.98 -15.07
C VAL A 660 -5.75 -21.89 -13.56
N ASN A 661 -5.19 -22.91 -12.90
CA ASN A 661 -4.96 -22.89 -11.47
C ASN A 661 -3.69 -23.67 -11.12
N GLU A 662 -2.98 -23.17 -10.14
CA GLU A 662 -1.76 -23.78 -9.61
C GLU A 662 -1.79 -23.77 -8.10
N THR A 663 -1.46 -24.90 -7.51
CA THR A 663 -1.25 -25.05 -6.08
C THR A 663 0.10 -25.70 -5.82
N SER A 664 0.47 -25.83 -4.57
CA SER A 664 1.66 -26.58 -4.17
C SER A 664 1.59 -28.05 -4.56
N ALA A 665 0.39 -28.62 -4.61
CA ALA A 665 0.17 -30.05 -4.84
C ALA A 665 -0.22 -30.39 -6.29
N SER A 666 -0.81 -29.47 -7.04
CA SER A 666 -1.40 -29.75 -8.36
C SER A 666 -1.36 -28.59 -9.33
N VAL A 667 -1.51 -28.90 -10.60
CA VAL A 667 -1.74 -27.99 -11.72
C VAL A 667 -3.06 -28.33 -12.38
N THR A 668 -3.92 -27.34 -12.63
CA THR A 668 -5.19 -27.53 -13.36
C THR A 668 -5.06 -27.07 -14.79
N VAL A 669 -5.25 -27.99 -15.74
CA VAL A 669 -5.26 -27.72 -17.18
C VAL A 669 -6.69 -27.67 -17.68
N ARG A 670 -7.11 -26.52 -18.23
CA ARG A 670 -8.42 -26.32 -18.86
C ARG A 670 -8.32 -26.52 -20.36
N GLN A 671 -9.26 -27.28 -20.90
CA GLN A 671 -9.41 -27.58 -22.31
C GLN A 671 -10.73 -27.04 -22.87
N ALA A 672 -10.97 -27.20 -24.17
CA ALA A 672 -12.24 -26.86 -24.80
C ALA A 672 -13.43 -27.52 -24.07
N TYR A 673 -14.62 -26.92 -24.21
CA TYR A 673 -15.85 -27.32 -23.51
C TYR A 673 -15.74 -27.23 -21.97
N GLY A 674 -14.81 -26.41 -21.45
CA GLY A 674 -14.63 -26.18 -20.01
C GLY A 674 -14.11 -27.39 -19.25
N LYS A 675 -13.58 -28.41 -19.91
CA LYS A 675 -13.02 -29.60 -19.25
C LYS A 675 -11.77 -29.21 -18.46
N GLU A 676 -11.75 -29.48 -17.17
CA GLU A 676 -10.61 -29.25 -16.29
C GLU A 676 -10.01 -30.57 -15.81
N ASN A 677 -8.70 -30.68 -15.93
CA ASN A 677 -7.95 -31.82 -15.43
C ASN A 677 -7.01 -31.33 -14.33
N VAL A 678 -7.21 -31.83 -13.12
CA VAL A 678 -6.34 -31.53 -11.97
C VAL A 678 -5.24 -32.56 -11.91
N ILE A 679 -4.03 -32.17 -12.20
CA ILE A 679 -2.86 -33.04 -12.33
C ILE A 679 -1.97 -32.85 -11.10
N PRO A 680 -1.78 -33.88 -10.25
CA PRO A 680 -0.84 -33.79 -9.14
C PRO A 680 0.58 -33.48 -9.64
N ARG A 681 1.29 -32.56 -9.01
CA ARG A 681 2.67 -32.21 -9.39
C ARG A 681 3.60 -33.43 -9.34
N ALA A 682 3.42 -34.29 -8.35
CA ALA A 682 4.17 -35.55 -8.25
C ALA A 682 4.00 -36.48 -9.47
N ASN A 683 2.89 -36.35 -10.22
CA ASN A 683 2.60 -37.14 -11.41
C ASN A 683 3.05 -36.46 -12.72
N ILE A 684 3.47 -35.22 -12.69
CA ILE A 684 3.96 -34.52 -13.89
C ILE A 684 5.34 -35.08 -14.26
N ALA A 685 5.44 -35.64 -15.47
CA ALA A 685 6.70 -36.04 -16.04
C ALA A 685 7.35 -34.88 -16.75
N LYS A 686 6.57 -34.10 -17.52
CA LYS A 686 7.05 -32.93 -18.25
C LYS A 686 5.91 -31.91 -18.45
N MET A 687 6.21 -30.66 -18.27
CA MET A 687 5.31 -29.57 -18.61
C MET A 687 6.06 -28.53 -19.45
N ARG A 688 5.46 -28.10 -20.54
CA ARG A 688 6.08 -27.10 -21.42
C ARG A 688 5.03 -26.21 -22.07
N SER A 689 5.35 -24.95 -22.18
CA SER A 689 4.61 -24.01 -23.00
C SER A 689 4.86 -24.26 -24.47
N GLN A 690 3.80 -24.16 -25.26
CA GLN A 690 3.92 -24.20 -26.73
C GLN A 690 4.37 -22.84 -27.28
N GLY A 691 4.34 -21.77 -26.49
CA GLY A 691 4.57 -20.41 -26.96
C GLY A 691 3.50 -19.92 -27.95
N GLN A 692 2.44 -20.64 -28.13
CA GLN A 692 1.35 -20.37 -29.08
C GLN A 692 0.02 -20.20 -28.35
N SER A 693 -0.93 -19.54 -29.00
CA SER A 693 -2.30 -19.44 -28.54
C SER A 693 -2.95 -20.82 -28.41
N VAL A 694 -3.80 -20.98 -27.40
CA VAL A 694 -4.72 -22.11 -27.31
C VAL A 694 -5.77 -22.06 -28.41
N MET A 695 -6.03 -20.87 -28.98
CA MET A 695 -6.90 -20.68 -30.14
C MET A 695 -6.17 -21.18 -31.41
N PRO A 696 -6.73 -22.16 -32.13
CA PRO A 696 -6.09 -22.69 -33.32
C PRO A 696 -6.15 -21.71 -34.50
N GLU A 697 -5.19 -21.80 -35.39
CA GLU A 697 -5.23 -21.13 -36.68
C GLU A 697 -6.18 -21.87 -37.65
N GLY A 698 -6.70 -21.15 -38.64
CA GLY A 698 -7.54 -21.72 -39.69
C GLY A 698 -9.02 -21.73 -39.39
N LEU A 699 -9.47 -21.09 -38.32
CA LEU A 699 -10.90 -20.95 -38.02
C LEU A 699 -11.66 -20.14 -39.06
N GLU A 700 -10.97 -19.31 -39.85
CA GLU A 700 -11.50 -18.53 -40.96
C GLU A 700 -11.77 -19.36 -42.23
N GLN A 701 -11.22 -20.57 -42.36
CA GLN A 701 -11.35 -21.38 -43.55
C GLN A 701 -12.82 -21.63 -43.93
N ASN A 702 -13.12 -21.46 -45.22
CA ASN A 702 -14.47 -21.56 -45.77
C ASN A 702 -15.48 -20.49 -45.29
N LEU A 703 -15.02 -19.42 -44.63
CA LEU A 703 -15.84 -18.23 -44.40
C LEU A 703 -15.66 -17.30 -45.61
N THR A 704 -16.78 -16.71 -46.07
CA THR A 704 -16.73 -15.59 -47.01
C THR A 704 -16.40 -14.30 -46.29
N PRO A 705 -16.01 -13.22 -46.98
CA PRO A 705 -15.87 -11.90 -46.35
C PRO A 705 -17.19 -11.41 -45.70
N GLN A 706 -18.37 -11.82 -46.18
CA GLN A 706 -19.64 -11.51 -45.57
C GLN A 706 -19.83 -12.24 -44.23
N ASP A 707 -19.52 -13.55 -44.18
CA ASP A 707 -19.59 -14.35 -42.96
C ASP A 707 -18.65 -13.78 -41.87
N MET A 708 -17.45 -13.30 -42.27
CA MET A 708 -16.52 -12.64 -41.39
C MET A 708 -17.11 -11.29 -40.86
N ALA A 709 -17.76 -10.51 -41.74
CA ALA A 709 -18.42 -9.27 -41.31
C ALA A 709 -19.55 -9.54 -40.31
N ASP A 710 -20.33 -10.61 -40.54
CA ASP A 710 -21.41 -11.02 -39.66
C ASP A 710 -20.90 -11.46 -38.28
N LEU A 711 -19.82 -12.25 -38.26
CA LEU A 711 -19.15 -12.67 -37.01
C LEU A 711 -18.55 -11.48 -36.25
N LEU A 712 -17.90 -10.54 -36.92
CA LEU A 712 -17.35 -9.33 -36.33
C LEU A 712 -18.45 -8.43 -35.75
N GLU A 713 -19.60 -8.34 -36.43
CA GLU A 713 -20.75 -7.60 -35.92
C GLU A 713 -21.32 -8.25 -34.65
N PHE A 714 -21.48 -9.58 -34.64
CA PHE A 714 -21.93 -10.31 -33.46
C PHE A 714 -21.00 -10.09 -32.25
N ILE A 715 -19.68 -10.20 -32.44
CA ILE A 715 -18.70 -9.98 -31.36
C ILE A 715 -18.79 -8.54 -30.85
N SER A 716 -18.87 -7.56 -31.75
CA SER A 716 -18.90 -6.13 -31.40
C SER A 716 -20.20 -5.71 -30.66
N THR A 717 -21.28 -6.48 -30.81
CA THR A 717 -22.59 -6.22 -30.19
C THR A 717 -22.89 -7.11 -28.99
N ALA A 718 -21.95 -7.95 -28.56
CA ALA A 718 -22.10 -8.85 -27.41
C ALA A 718 -22.59 -8.12 -26.16
N GLN A 719 -23.63 -8.63 -25.52
CA GLN A 719 -24.19 -8.08 -24.28
C GLN A 719 -23.62 -8.83 -23.06
N PRO A 720 -23.60 -8.17 -21.87
CA PRO A 720 -23.15 -8.80 -20.62
C PRO A 720 -23.95 -10.03 -20.22
#